data_b31cca05a5d59447f5ea2339306f28d0
#
_entry.id   b31cca05a5d59447f5ea2339306f28d0
#
_cell.length_a   1.000
_cell.length_b   1.000
_cell.length_c   1.000
_cell.angle_alpha   90.00
_cell.angle_beta   90.00
_cell.angle_gamma   90.00
#
_symmetry.space_group_name_H-M   'P 1'
#
loop_
_entity.id
_entity.type
_entity.pdbx_description
1 polymer ?
#
loop_
_entity_poly.entity_id
_entity_poly.type
_entity_poly.pdbx_seq_one_letter_code
_entity_poly.pdbx_strand_id
1 'polypeptide(L)'
;MNTGFLLSIYKSAPSFQLMLLYLAAFSASQLAAASHEAIELNWDASNPSQINTSYCAGSYLPFTPKPFDQSIAKNKQPIYTNADTSESTQGTTRLEGNVELRQGNLAITSDTAVFDNNQSTIDIEGHVKFYRPNMIIESNDANFNMLDSQATLNKAQLALPDSELRATAQKIDYHADDTVTMNQGSLTFCPPGDNTWAIHSNNITLDPSTGFGEADHAILKIGSVPVFYLPWMSFPIDDQRRSGFLFPTLVQSSKAGLDVTTPYYLNLAPNYDALLTPRFTELRGTSLETNIRHLSQNSEQSLNTTWVLNDPLSNPNRWLLNYNLNTDLTNVLSSSVNINRVSDNELLDDYSLSTSDETSLTSSAQVNYKGSSPILSSASISVITRQNLGSGIAAYDQLPHATLSGGMSLNQEQQLISADYTVDLTRFIRDTSSLTGANKITGTRSHIVPSLSSSWVNEYSFIKPKLSLPITNYQLSDTPATTSAQLTRIIPQLEIDGGLIFERALSQGYTQTLEPRLYYTYTPYRQQNDVAVLDTSQTAKLLYQPNRFSGYDRIADTNRITLGLDSQFFNNKGWQKAKLSISQIHYLSDRKVQLSSSTSANTETFSPIYGLMNYQFTPNWSSGAGVDWNPSSGIVEATSLNTKYQLNEKIIDVKYTQTLDSTEQGEMSLIWPLTPKWTLMAKHKEDLLNQQLQDSIFGVEYANCCWKGRLASRSWLVNAEEGMEHGIFFELSLKGLGRSDKQLTSGNQVRMADFMKGITGYNEYTQ
;
A
#
# COMPACT_ATOMS: atom_id res chain seq x y z
N MET A 1 -1.36 26.83 -24.39
CA MET A 1 -0.83 25.46 -24.24
C MET A 1 0.46 25.40 -25.04
N ASN A 2 1.57 25.40 -24.32
CA ASN A 2 2.90 25.37 -24.94
C ASN A 2 3.21 23.93 -25.37
N THR A 3 3.59 23.75 -26.63
CA THR A 3 4.02 22.47 -27.21
C THR A 3 5.32 21.92 -26.62
N GLY A 4 5.88 22.58 -25.60
CA GLY A 4 7.12 22.19 -24.91
C GLY A 4 7.02 20.91 -24.08
N PHE A 5 5.83 20.57 -23.56
CA PHE A 5 5.68 19.41 -22.67
C PHE A 5 5.94 18.06 -23.38
N LEU A 6 5.47 17.91 -24.61
CA LEU A 6 5.71 16.68 -25.39
C LEU A 6 7.13 16.59 -25.98
N LEU A 7 7.81 17.73 -26.17
CA LEU A 7 9.19 17.78 -26.68
C LEU A 7 10.25 17.57 -25.58
N SER A 8 9.94 17.89 -24.31
CA SER A 8 10.82 17.63 -23.16
C SER A 8 11.03 16.13 -22.94
N ILE A 9 9.99 15.31 -23.09
CA ILE A 9 10.06 13.84 -22.98
C ILE A 9 11.06 13.23 -23.98
N TYR A 10 11.27 13.87 -25.14
CA TYR A 10 12.16 13.36 -26.18
C TYR A 10 13.64 13.74 -25.98
N LYS A 11 13.93 14.82 -25.24
CA LYS A 11 15.30 15.34 -25.04
C LYS A 11 16.02 14.78 -23.80
N SER A 12 15.31 14.25 -22.81
CA SER A 12 15.88 13.82 -21.53
C SER A 12 16.26 12.34 -21.43
N ALA A 13 16.21 11.54 -22.50
CA ALA A 13 16.40 10.09 -22.45
C ALA A 13 17.51 9.55 -23.37
N PRO A 14 18.80 9.79 -23.10
CA PRO A 14 19.86 9.03 -23.79
C PRO A 14 19.85 7.53 -23.43
N SER A 15 19.21 7.12 -22.32
CA SER A 15 19.04 5.72 -21.90
C SER A 15 17.98 4.94 -22.71
N PHE A 16 17.10 5.62 -23.44
CA PHE A 16 16.01 4.98 -24.18
C PHE A 16 16.52 4.17 -25.39
N GLN A 17 17.56 4.63 -26.05
CA GLN A 17 18.13 3.93 -27.23
C GLN A 17 18.93 2.68 -26.85
N LEU A 18 19.61 2.70 -25.70
CA LEU A 18 20.36 1.52 -25.20
C LEU A 18 19.42 0.40 -24.74
N MET A 19 18.29 0.73 -24.13
CA MET A 19 17.33 -0.25 -23.61
C MET A 19 16.55 -0.97 -24.72
N LEU A 20 16.24 -0.30 -25.84
CA LEU A 20 15.62 -0.92 -27.02
C LEU A 20 16.55 -1.92 -27.70
N LEU A 21 17.86 -1.71 -27.69
CA LEU A 21 18.85 -2.65 -28.23
C LEU A 21 19.00 -3.91 -27.37
N TYR A 22 18.87 -3.81 -26.04
CA TYR A 22 18.90 -4.97 -25.14
C TYR A 22 17.60 -5.80 -25.19
N LEU A 23 16.44 -5.17 -25.36
CA LEU A 23 15.16 -5.87 -25.52
C LEU A 23 15.06 -6.65 -26.84
N ALA A 24 15.68 -6.14 -27.92
CA ALA A 24 15.74 -6.84 -29.20
C ALA A 24 16.65 -8.07 -29.16
N ALA A 25 17.67 -8.08 -28.32
CA ALA A 25 18.58 -9.23 -28.15
C ALA A 25 17.93 -10.37 -27.33
N PHE A 26 16.98 -10.06 -26.42
CA PHE A 26 16.32 -11.07 -25.58
C PHE A 26 15.20 -11.82 -26.31
N SER A 27 14.63 -11.25 -27.37
CA SER A 27 13.53 -11.87 -28.13
C SER A 27 13.97 -12.90 -29.19
N ALA A 28 15.28 -13.02 -29.47
CA ALA A 28 15.78 -13.88 -30.54
C ALA A 28 16.19 -15.29 -30.09
N SER A 29 16.13 -15.64 -28.79
CA SER A 29 16.63 -16.93 -28.28
C SER A 29 15.56 -17.93 -27.86
N GLN A 30 14.29 -17.74 -28.23
CA GLN A 30 13.19 -18.68 -27.88
C GLN A 30 12.74 -19.57 -29.04
N LEU A 31 13.64 -20.12 -29.81
CA LEU A 31 13.31 -21.16 -30.79
C LEU A 31 14.30 -22.31 -30.65
N ALA A 32 13.98 -23.26 -29.83
CA ALA A 32 14.21 -24.70 -29.85
C ALA A 32 14.18 -25.29 -28.43
N ALA A 33 12.99 -25.59 -27.91
CA ALA A 33 12.85 -26.56 -26.83
C ALA A 33 12.29 -27.86 -27.43
N ALA A 34 13.07 -28.89 -27.36
CA ALA A 34 12.69 -30.24 -27.75
C ALA A 34 11.48 -30.69 -26.90
N SER A 35 10.43 -31.14 -27.56
CA SER A 35 9.28 -31.78 -26.94
C SER A 35 9.69 -33.10 -26.31
N HIS A 36 9.94 -33.13 -24.99
CA HIS A 36 9.70 -34.32 -24.20
C HIS A 36 8.20 -34.42 -23.97
N GLU A 37 7.59 -35.57 -24.30
CA GLU A 37 6.23 -35.90 -23.90
C GLU A 37 6.13 -35.70 -22.38
N ALA A 38 5.45 -34.63 -21.97
CA ALA A 38 5.17 -34.39 -20.57
C ALA A 38 4.11 -35.44 -20.16
N ILE A 39 4.45 -36.32 -19.23
CA ILE A 39 3.47 -37.16 -18.53
C ILE A 39 2.54 -36.18 -17.82
N GLU A 40 1.27 -36.19 -18.19
CA GLU A 40 0.28 -35.26 -17.62
C GLU A 40 -0.15 -35.76 -16.24
N LEU A 41 0.52 -35.29 -15.18
CA LEU A 41 0.20 -35.53 -13.75
C LEU A 41 -1.24 -35.08 -13.39
N ASN A 42 -2.27 -35.59 -14.10
CA ASN A 42 -3.65 -35.08 -14.00
C ASN A 42 -3.81 -33.57 -14.27
N TRP A 43 -2.96 -33.00 -15.11
CA TRP A 43 -3.09 -31.61 -15.51
C TRP A 43 -4.15 -31.43 -16.59
N ASP A 44 -5.11 -30.55 -16.35
CA ASP A 44 -6.10 -30.14 -17.34
C ASP A 44 -5.83 -28.68 -17.76
N ALA A 45 -5.31 -28.52 -18.98
CA ALA A 45 -5.00 -27.21 -19.55
C ALA A 45 -6.25 -26.37 -19.87
N SER A 46 -7.44 -26.96 -19.92
CA SER A 46 -8.70 -26.27 -20.20
C SER A 46 -9.38 -25.74 -18.94
N ASN A 47 -8.98 -26.22 -17.75
CA ASN A 47 -9.55 -25.80 -16.49
C ASN A 47 -9.03 -24.39 -16.10
N PRO A 48 -9.89 -23.48 -15.62
CA PRO A 48 -9.39 -22.18 -15.16
C PRO A 48 -8.38 -22.36 -14.03
N SER A 49 -7.22 -21.74 -14.17
CA SER A 49 -6.20 -21.69 -13.13
C SER A 49 -6.79 -21.17 -11.81
N GLN A 50 -6.34 -21.71 -10.67
CA GLN A 50 -6.68 -21.16 -9.34
C GLN A 50 -6.20 -19.69 -9.21
N ILE A 51 -5.21 -19.30 -10.00
CA ILE A 51 -4.74 -17.92 -10.15
C ILE A 51 -5.51 -17.31 -11.32
N ASN A 52 -6.45 -16.43 -11.01
CA ASN A 52 -7.33 -15.78 -11.99
C ASN A 52 -6.58 -14.69 -12.80
N THR A 53 -5.58 -15.11 -13.59
CA THR A 53 -4.79 -14.23 -14.45
C THR A 53 -5.01 -14.58 -15.92
N SER A 54 -5.00 -13.57 -16.78
CA SER A 54 -5.24 -13.72 -18.22
C SER A 54 -4.16 -14.51 -18.98
N TYR A 55 -3.05 -14.83 -18.34
CA TYR A 55 -1.90 -15.51 -18.95
C TYR A 55 -1.62 -16.89 -18.37
N CYS A 56 -2.40 -17.36 -17.38
CA CYS A 56 -2.29 -18.68 -16.80
C CYS A 56 -3.55 -19.50 -17.12
N ALA A 57 -3.36 -20.68 -17.67
CA ALA A 57 -4.42 -21.64 -17.94
C ALA A 57 -4.02 -23.02 -17.39
N GLY A 58 -5.02 -23.80 -17.03
CA GLY A 58 -4.85 -25.16 -16.52
C GLY A 58 -4.76 -25.23 -14.99
N SER A 59 -5.15 -26.38 -14.46
CA SER A 59 -4.99 -26.76 -13.05
C SER A 59 -4.87 -28.26 -12.92
N TYR A 60 -4.30 -28.73 -11.80
CA TYR A 60 -4.33 -30.13 -11.48
C TYR A 60 -5.74 -30.58 -11.07
N LEU A 61 -6.21 -31.71 -11.61
CA LEU A 61 -7.47 -32.30 -11.20
C LEU A 61 -7.27 -33.00 -9.84
N PRO A 62 -8.05 -32.68 -8.81
CA PRO A 62 -7.89 -33.30 -7.50
C PRO A 62 -8.27 -34.77 -7.53
N PHE A 63 -7.50 -35.62 -6.87
CA PHE A 63 -7.86 -37.00 -6.63
C PHE A 63 -8.87 -37.05 -5.47
N THR A 64 -10.05 -37.64 -5.71
CA THR A 64 -11.05 -37.89 -4.68
C THR A 64 -11.05 -39.38 -4.30
N PRO A 65 -10.56 -39.77 -3.12
CA PRO A 65 -10.57 -41.15 -2.67
C PRO A 65 -12.00 -41.64 -2.50
N LYS A 66 -12.25 -42.94 -2.82
CA LYS A 66 -13.53 -43.54 -2.49
C LYS A 66 -13.72 -43.67 -0.98
N PRO A 67 -14.97 -43.64 -0.47
CA PRO A 67 -15.24 -43.75 0.95
C PRO A 67 -14.58 -44.98 1.58
N PHE A 68 -13.93 -44.84 2.72
CA PHE A 68 -13.29 -45.88 3.51
C PHE A 68 -13.52 -45.63 5.01
N ASP A 69 -13.36 -46.66 5.82
CA ASP A 69 -13.54 -46.54 7.28
C ASP A 69 -12.32 -45.88 7.94
N GLN A 70 -12.48 -44.64 8.31
CA GLN A 70 -11.41 -43.83 8.93
C GLN A 70 -11.07 -44.27 10.38
N SER A 71 -11.88 -45.10 11.01
CA SER A 71 -11.60 -45.62 12.36
C SER A 71 -10.51 -46.72 12.36
N ILE A 72 -10.23 -47.32 11.21
CA ILE A 72 -9.20 -48.35 11.04
C ILE A 72 -7.86 -47.68 10.72
N ALA A 73 -6.80 -48.03 11.46
CA ALA A 73 -5.45 -47.53 11.20
C ALA A 73 -5.00 -47.78 9.76
N LYS A 74 -4.25 -46.83 9.15
CA LYS A 74 -3.85 -46.88 7.72
C LYS A 74 -3.30 -48.23 7.28
N ASN A 75 -2.37 -48.81 8.05
CA ASN A 75 -1.72 -50.10 7.76
C ASN A 75 -2.59 -51.33 8.02
N LYS A 76 -3.78 -51.17 8.61
CA LYS A 76 -4.77 -52.24 8.85
C LYS A 76 -5.98 -52.13 7.93
N GLN A 77 -6.03 -51.15 7.06
CA GLN A 77 -7.07 -51.00 6.04
C GLN A 77 -6.99 -52.17 5.05
N PRO A 78 -8.14 -52.76 4.64
CA PRO A 78 -8.13 -53.80 3.63
C PRO A 78 -7.62 -53.27 2.29
N ILE A 79 -6.86 -54.08 1.60
CA ILE A 79 -6.43 -53.81 0.22
C ILE A 79 -7.49 -54.35 -0.74
N TYR A 80 -8.07 -53.45 -1.53
CA TYR A 80 -8.98 -53.81 -2.62
C TYR A 80 -8.20 -53.83 -3.92
N THR A 81 -8.37 -54.89 -4.71
CA THR A 81 -7.72 -55.05 -6.01
C THR A 81 -8.77 -55.22 -7.09
N ASN A 82 -8.50 -54.62 -8.26
CA ASN A 82 -9.26 -54.81 -9.49
C ASN A 82 -8.27 -54.98 -10.66
N ALA A 83 -8.51 -55.92 -11.56
CA ALA A 83 -7.69 -56.16 -12.74
C ALA A 83 -8.51 -56.95 -13.80
N ASP A 84 -8.07 -56.90 -15.05
CA ASP A 84 -8.73 -57.67 -16.13
C ASP A 84 -8.48 -59.19 -15.97
N THR A 85 -7.28 -59.56 -15.52
CA THR A 85 -6.92 -60.97 -15.25
C THR A 85 -6.13 -61.12 -13.95
N SER A 86 -6.27 -62.28 -13.30
CA SER A 86 -5.55 -62.60 -12.06
C SER A 86 -5.09 -64.04 -12.11
N GLU A 87 -3.80 -64.28 -11.89
CA GLU A 87 -3.18 -65.58 -11.76
C GLU A 87 -2.52 -65.73 -10.40
N SER A 88 -2.85 -66.83 -9.65
CA SER A 88 -2.26 -67.08 -8.33
C SER A 88 -1.54 -68.42 -8.34
N THR A 89 -0.25 -68.37 -7.98
CA THR A 89 0.61 -69.53 -7.80
C THR A 89 1.14 -69.54 -6.37
N GLN A 90 1.83 -70.64 -5.95
CA GLN A 90 2.29 -70.76 -4.56
C GLN A 90 3.09 -69.53 -4.06
N GLY A 91 2.43 -68.62 -3.27
CA GLY A 91 3.03 -67.51 -2.64
C GLY A 91 3.04 -66.20 -3.45
N THR A 92 2.67 -66.20 -4.72
CA THR A 92 2.59 -65.00 -5.56
C THR A 92 1.24 -64.87 -6.27
N THR A 93 0.74 -63.65 -6.41
CA THR A 93 -0.46 -63.34 -7.17
C THR A 93 -0.11 -62.27 -8.20
N ARG A 94 -0.31 -62.54 -9.47
CA ARG A 94 -0.10 -61.62 -10.58
C ARG A 94 -1.44 -61.09 -11.09
N LEU A 95 -1.53 -59.80 -11.20
CA LEU A 95 -2.65 -59.06 -11.76
C LEU A 95 -2.21 -58.41 -13.08
N GLU A 96 -3.01 -58.48 -14.14
CA GLU A 96 -2.70 -57.85 -15.42
C GLU A 96 -3.91 -57.15 -16.01
N GLY A 97 -3.68 -56.04 -16.68
CA GLY A 97 -4.64 -55.17 -17.36
C GLY A 97 -5.45 -54.31 -16.39
N ASN A 98 -5.40 -53.01 -16.59
CA ASN A 98 -6.15 -51.98 -15.82
C ASN A 98 -6.13 -52.24 -14.31
N VAL A 99 -4.94 -52.55 -13.77
CA VAL A 99 -4.77 -52.90 -12.36
C VAL A 99 -5.06 -51.64 -11.50
N GLU A 100 -5.94 -51.79 -10.51
CA GLU A 100 -6.23 -50.79 -9.52
C GLU A 100 -6.09 -51.40 -8.13
N LEU A 101 -5.22 -50.81 -7.30
CA LEU A 101 -4.98 -51.18 -5.90
C LEU A 101 -5.44 -50.04 -5.02
N ARG A 102 -6.17 -50.32 -3.93
CA ARG A 102 -6.63 -49.31 -2.97
C ARG A 102 -6.45 -49.78 -1.56
N GLN A 103 -5.94 -48.85 -0.73
CA GLN A 103 -5.85 -49.00 0.73
C GLN A 103 -6.15 -47.69 1.41
N GLY A 104 -7.31 -47.55 2.04
CA GLY A 104 -7.75 -46.31 2.64
C GLY A 104 -7.83 -45.14 1.62
N ASN A 105 -7.04 -44.10 1.82
CA ASN A 105 -6.95 -42.94 0.93
C ASN A 105 -5.85 -43.06 -0.15
N LEU A 106 -5.16 -44.20 -0.22
CA LEU A 106 -4.21 -44.55 -1.27
C LEU A 106 -4.92 -45.25 -2.42
N ALA A 107 -4.60 -44.85 -3.64
CA ALA A 107 -4.92 -45.64 -4.84
C ALA A 107 -3.69 -45.71 -5.73
N ILE A 108 -3.46 -46.89 -6.33
CA ILE A 108 -2.39 -47.12 -7.29
C ILE A 108 -3.03 -47.72 -8.53
N THR A 109 -2.67 -47.22 -9.70
CA THR A 109 -3.06 -47.82 -10.99
C THR A 109 -1.82 -48.21 -11.78
N SER A 110 -1.89 -49.30 -12.55
CA SER A 110 -0.78 -49.79 -13.36
C SER A 110 -1.25 -50.76 -14.46
N ASP A 111 -0.34 -51.18 -15.31
CA ASP A 111 -0.62 -52.25 -16.28
C ASP A 111 -0.52 -53.61 -15.64
N THR A 112 0.46 -53.82 -14.73
CA THR A 112 0.68 -55.10 -14.04
C THR A 112 1.05 -54.90 -12.57
N ALA A 113 0.67 -55.83 -11.70
CA ALA A 113 1.13 -55.88 -10.31
C ALA A 113 1.36 -57.33 -9.88
N VAL A 114 2.47 -57.57 -9.20
CA VAL A 114 2.85 -58.91 -8.69
C VAL A 114 2.97 -58.83 -7.17
N PHE A 115 2.08 -59.47 -6.48
CA PHE A 115 2.11 -59.61 -5.02
C PHE A 115 3.01 -60.79 -4.61
N ASP A 116 4.01 -60.56 -3.80
CA ASP A 116 4.74 -61.59 -3.08
C ASP A 116 4.22 -61.67 -1.63
N ASN A 117 3.41 -62.69 -1.36
CA ASN A 117 2.83 -62.87 -0.03
C ASN A 117 3.86 -63.31 1.02
N ASN A 118 5.04 -63.80 0.64
CA ASN A 118 6.09 -64.23 1.55
C ASN A 118 6.92 -63.02 2.03
N GLN A 119 7.13 -62.06 1.13
CA GLN A 119 7.88 -60.84 1.43
C GLN A 119 6.98 -59.63 1.77
N SER A 120 5.67 -59.77 1.59
CA SER A 120 4.69 -58.70 1.77
C SER A 120 5.00 -57.48 0.90
N THR A 121 5.45 -57.74 -0.34
CA THR A 121 5.78 -56.69 -1.33
C THR A 121 4.90 -56.79 -2.55
N ILE A 122 4.73 -55.69 -3.25
CA ILE A 122 4.06 -55.60 -4.53
C ILE A 122 5.02 -54.93 -5.52
N ASP A 123 5.40 -55.65 -6.56
CA ASP A 123 6.12 -55.12 -7.70
C ASP A 123 5.10 -54.65 -8.75
N ILE A 124 5.17 -53.42 -9.17
CA ILE A 124 4.18 -52.71 -9.98
C ILE A 124 4.90 -52.17 -11.22
N GLU A 125 4.38 -52.49 -12.41
CA GLU A 125 5.01 -52.10 -13.67
C GLU A 125 3.97 -51.55 -14.67
N GLY A 126 4.41 -50.63 -15.51
CA GLY A 126 3.66 -50.03 -16.60
C GLY A 126 2.66 -48.95 -16.14
N HIS A 127 2.86 -47.72 -16.62
CA HIS A 127 2.00 -46.55 -16.38
C HIS A 127 1.55 -46.41 -14.91
N VAL A 128 2.51 -46.58 -13.98
CA VAL A 128 2.22 -46.53 -12.54
C VAL A 128 1.81 -45.13 -12.13
N LYS A 129 0.60 -45.02 -11.57
CA LYS A 129 0.12 -43.76 -10.93
C LYS A 129 -0.23 -44.04 -9.48
N PHE A 130 0.40 -43.32 -8.61
CA PHE A 130 0.20 -43.35 -7.16
C PHE A 130 -0.53 -42.11 -6.71
N TYR A 131 -1.71 -42.27 -6.11
CA TYR A 131 -2.58 -41.19 -5.70
C TYR A 131 -2.75 -41.15 -4.19
N ARG A 132 -2.59 -39.97 -3.64
CA ARG A 132 -2.97 -39.56 -2.28
C ARG A 132 -3.76 -38.26 -2.32
N PRO A 133 -4.49 -37.89 -1.27
CA PRO A 133 -5.00 -36.52 -1.17
C PRO A 133 -3.84 -35.51 -1.34
N ASN A 134 -4.00 -34.56 -2.27
CA ASN A 134 -3.00 -33.56 -2.61
C ASN A 134 -1.61 -34.07 -3.04
N MET A 135 -1.53 -35.32 -3.55
CA MET A 135 -0.27 -35.88 -4.08
C MET A 135 -0.55 -36.86 -5.22
N ILE A 136 0.16 -36.67 -6.31
CA ILE A 136 0.13 -37.58 -7.48
C ILE A 136 1.59 -37.88 -7.82
N ILE A 137 1.92 -39.21 -7.94
CA ILE A 137 3.24 -39.63 -8.41
C ILE A 137 3.04 -40.54 -9.60
N GLU A 138 3.78 -40.33 -10.68
CA GLU A 138 3.79 -41.14 -11.87
C GLU A 138 5.19 -41.73 -12.11
N SER A 139 5.24 -43.01 -12.49
CA SER A 139 6.47 -43.74 -12.73
C SER A 139 6.23 -44.88 -13.74
N ASN A 140 7.28 -45.51 -14.24
CA ASN A 140 7.16 -46.72 -15.04
C ASN A 140 7.18 -47.99 -14.19
N ASP A 141 7.81 -47.92 -13.02
CA ASP A 141 7.94 -49.03 -12.09
C ASP A 141 7.90 -48.55 -10.64
N ALA A 142 7.33 -49.35 -9.76
CA ALA A 142 7.30 -49.11 -8.33
C ALA A 142 7.37 -50.42 -7.55
N ASN A 143 7.98 -50.39 -6.38
CA ASN A 143 7.92 -51.43 -5.37
C ASN A 143 7.21 -50.88 -4.13
N PHE A 144 6.17 -51.55 -3.67
CA PHE A 144 5.39 -51.18 -2.49
C PHE A 144 5.52 -52.26 -1.40
N ASN A 145 5.98 -51.87 -0.22
CA ASN A 145 6.02 -52.72 0.96
C ASN A 145 4.72 -52.56 1.77
N MET A 146 3.95 -53.60 1.87
CA MET A 146 2.64 -53.60 2.54
C MET A 146 2.75 -53.55 4.08
N LEU A 147 3.86 -54.02 4.66
CA LEU A 147 4.06 -54.03 6.12
C LEU A 147 4.35 -52.62 6.64
N ASP A 148 5.23 -51.93 5.92
CA ASP A 148 5.72 -50.60 6.32
C ASP A 148 4.97 -49.47 5.63
N SER A 149 4.06 -49.77 4.68
CA SER A 149 3.36 -48.77 3.84
C SER A 149 4.33 -47.83 3.14
N GLN A 150 5.45 -48.35 2.65
CA GLN A 150 6.48 -47.61 1.93
C GLN A 150 6.46 -47.97 0.44
N ALA A 151 6.75 -46.97 -0.38
CA ALA A 151 6.90 -47.20 -1.83
C ALA A 151 8.21 -46.60 -2.33
N THR A 152 8.85 -47.34 -3.25
CA THR A 152 9.99 -46.85 -4.03
C THR A 152 9.57 -46.77 -5.49
N LEU A 153 9.72 -45.61 -6.12
CA LEU A 153 9.38 -45.37 -7.53
C LEU A 153 10.63 -44.87 -8.27
N ASN A 154 10.96 -45.45 -9.40
CA ASN A 154 12.12 -45.06 -10.17
C ASN A 154 11.76 -44.16 -11.36
N LYS A 155 12.62 -43.17 -11.68
CA LYS A 155 12.42 -42.17 -12.74
C LYS A 155 11.02 -41.57 -12.67
N ALA A 156 10.66 -41.08 -11.48
CA ALA A 156 9.31 -40.69 -11.17
C ALA A 156 9.11 -39.17 -11.27
N GLN A 157 7.86 -38.80 -11.51
CA GLN A 157 7.38 -37.39 -11.43
C GLN A 157 6.36 -37.29 -10.32
N LEU A 158 6.33 -36.15 -9.65
CA LEU A 158 5.42 -35.87 -8.54
C LEU A 158 4.74 -34.52 -8.77
N ALA A 159 3.45 -34.42 -8.44
CA ALA A 159 2.74 -33.17 -8.30
C ALA A 159 2.05 -33.06 -6.93
N LEU A 160 2.05 -31.86 -6.36
CA LEU A 160 1.21 -31.45 -5.24
C LEU A 160 0.17 -30.45 -5.76
N PRO A 161 -1.08 -30.88 -6.05
CA PRO A 161 -2.10 -30.05 -6.68
C PRO A 161 -2.41 -28.74 -5.97
N ASP A 162 -2.51 -28.73 -4.63
CA ASP A 162 -2.89 -27.56 -3.85
C ASP A 162 -1.85 -26.43 -3.91
N SER A 163 -0.58 -26.76 -3.96
CA SER A 163 0.52 -25.79 -4.08
C SER A 163 1.00 -25.58 -5.51
N GLU A 164 0.47 -26.37 -6.46
CA GLU A 164 0.93 -26.43 -7.86
C GLU A 164 2.44 -26.73 -8.00
N LEU A 165 3.04 -27.38 -6.98
CA LEU A 165 4.41 -27.85 -7.04
C LEU A 165 4.48 -29.11 -7.88
N ARG A 166 5.44 -29.18 -8.79
CA ARG A 166 5.83 -30.43 -9.46
C ARG A 166 7.31 -30.71 -9.32
N ALA A 167 7.66 -31.98 -9.28
CA ALA A 167 9.03 -32.43 -9.14
C ALA A 167 9.29 -33.65 -10.05
N THR A 168 10.56 -33.84 -10.37
CA THR A 168 11.06 -35.05 -11.07
C THR A 168 12.27 -35.57 -10.32
N ALA A 169 12.42 -36.89 -10.22
CA ALA A 169 13.58 -37.49 -9.57
C ALA A 169 13.98 -38.82 -10.20
N GLN A 170 15.23 -39.22 -10.05
CA GLN A 170 15.69 -40.58 -10.45
C GLN A 170 15.06 -41.64 -9.57
N LYS A 171 14.83 -41.33 -8.30
CA LYS A 171 14.19 -42.19 -7.32
C LYS A 171 13.36 -41.38 -6.36
N ILE A 172 12.11 -41.81 -6.10
CA ILE A 172 11.22 -41.30 -5.08
C ILE A 172 10.95 -42.41 -4.07
N ASP A 173 11.24 -42.15 -2.80
CA ASP A 173 10.88 -43.01 -1.68
C ASP A 173 9.75 -42.33 -0.90
N TYR A 174 8.57 -42.97 -0.89
CA TYR A 174 7.41 -42.55 -0.13
C TYR A 174 7.38 -43.35 1.21
N HIS A 175 7.22 -42.65 2.31
CA HIS A 175 7.25 -43.19 3.68
C HIS A 175 5.86 -43.23 4.32
N ALA A 176 5.70 -44.09 5.34
CA ALA A 176 4.43 -44.33 6.02
C ALA A 176 3.84 -43.07 6.72
N ASP A 177 4.66 -42.11 7.04
CA ASP A 177 4.29 -40.81 7.60
C ASP A 177 3.91 -39.75 6.56
N ASP A 178 3.71 -40.16 5.32
CA ASP A 178 3.43 -39.36 4.12
C ASP A 178 4.63 -38.46 3.69
N THR A 179 5.82 -38.62 4.31
CA THR A 179 7.05 -37.97 3.86
C THR A 179 7.54 -38.53 2.54
N VAL A 180 8.03 -37.68 1.67
CA VAL A 180 8.59 -38.04 0.36
C VAL A 180 10.04 -37.62 0.28
N THR A 181 10.93 -38.58 0.00
CA THR A 181 12.35 -38.31 -0.26
C THR A 181 12.67 -38.54 -1.73
N MET A 182 13.32 -37.57 -2.36
CA MET A 182 13.67 -37.61 -3.78
C MET A 182 15.19 -37.54 -3.95
N ASN A 183 15.77 -38.48 -4.67
CA ASN A 183 17.19 -38.51 -4.98
C ASN A 183 17.44 -37.99 -6.39
N GLN A 184 18.43 -37.12 -6.56
CA GLN A 184 18.77 -36.45 -7.81
C GLN A 184 17.53 -35.85 -8.47
N GLY A 185 16.88 -34.96 -7.74
CA GLY A 185 15.60 -34.40 -8.13
C GLY A 185 15.68 -32.93 -8.61
N SER A 186 14.62 -32.53 -9.24
CA SER A 186 14.35 -31.12 -9.51
C SER A 186 12.90 -30.79 -9.17
N LEU A 187 12.64 -29.57 -8.73
CA LEU A 187 11.31 -29.08 -8.43
C LEU A 187 11.06 -27.70 -9.04
N THR A 188 9.81 -27.42 -9.36
CA THR A 188 9.35 -26.12 -9.86
C THR A 188 7.86 -25.94 -9.53
N PHE A 189 7.39 -24.67 -9.54
CA PHE A 189 5.97 -24.33 -9.48
C PHE A 189 5.44 -23.85 -10.84
N CYS A 190 6.21 -24.10 -11.90
CA CYS A 190 5.76 -23.85 -13.26
C CYS A 190 4.77 -24.94 -13.72
N PRO A 191 3.77 -24.63 -14.57
CA PRO A 191 2.86 -25.62 -15.12
C PRO A 191 3.61 -26.70 -15.95
N PRO A 192 3.03 -27.87 -16.18
CA PRO A 192 3.62 -28.89 -17.03
C PRO A 192 4.02 -28.35 -18.40
N GLY A 193 5.20 -28.74 -18.87
CA GLY A 193 5.79 -28.25 -20.12
C GLY A 193 6.57 -26.91 -19.99
N ASP A 194 6.38 -26.14 -18.92
CA ASP A 194 7.17 -24.91 -18.64
C ASP A 194 8.28 -25.23 -17.64
N ASN A 195 9.54 -25.11 -18.06
CA ASN A 195 10.74 -25.29 -17.25
C ASN A 195 11.57 -24.00 -17.20
N THR A 196 10.91 -22.84 -17.21
CA THR A 196 11.58 -21.55 -17.17
C THR A 196 12.52 -21.45 -15.96
N TRP A 197 12.12 -22.01 -14.81
CA TRP A 197 13.03 -22.15 -13.67
C TRP A 197 12.79 -23.46 -12.93
N ALA A 198 13.83 -23.99 -12.31
CA ALA A 198 13.77 -25.16 -11.45
C ALA A 198 14.88 -25.13 -10.40
N ILE A 199 14.60 -25.74 -9.24
CA ILE A 199 15.60 -26.05 -8.23
C ILE A 199 16.04 -27.49 -8.44
N HIS A 200 17.33 -27.71 -8.64
CA HIS A 200 17.95 -29.03 -8.72
C HIS A 200 18.69 -29.30 -7.40
N SER A 201 18.56 -30.53 -6.91
CA SER A 201 19.20 -30.95 -5.66
C SER A 201 19.57 -32.43 -5.71
N ASN A 202 20.56 -32.82 -4.91
CA ASN A 202 20.91 -34.22 -4.73
C ASN A 202 19.85 -34.97 -3.89
N ASN A 203 19.34 -34.30 -2.85
CA ASN A 203 18.27 -34.83 -2.00
C ASN A 203 17.23 -33.73 -1.77
N ILE A 204 15.95 -34.09 -1.98
CA ILE A 204 14.81 -33.23 -1.66
C ILE A 204 13.89 -34.07 -0.76
N THR A 205 13.51 -33.50 0.38
CA THR A 205 12.53 -34.10 1.29
C THR A 205 11.30 -33.20 1.35
N LEU A 206 10.11 -33.76 1.13
CA LEU A 206 8.84 -33.09 1.31
C LEU A 206 8.13 -33.68 2.52
N ASP A 207 7.81 -32.84 3.50
CA ASP A 207 7.12 -33.26 4.73
C ASP A 207 5.77 -32.53 4.84
N PRO A 208 4.66 -33.19 4.44
CA PRO A 208 3.33 -32.60 4.53
C PRO A 208 2.90 -32.28 5.98
N SER A 209 3.46 -32.96 7.00
CA SER A 209 3.10 -32.72 8.39
C SER A 209 3.61 -31.38 8.90
N THR A 210 4.79 -30.97 8.45
CA THR A 210 5.40 -29.66 8.75
C THR A 210 5.03 -28.61 7.71
N GLY A 211 4.59 -29.04 6.52
CA GLY A 211 4.31 -28.15 5.36
C GLY A 211 5.57 -27.58 4.73
N PHE A 212 6.73 -28.18 4.96
CA PHE A 212 8.01 -27.79 4.36
C PHE A 212 8.56 -28.84 3.41
N GLY A 213 9.23 -28.34 2.37
CA GLY A 213 10.23 -29.06 1.62
C GLY A 213 11.63 -28.58 1.99
N GLU A 214 12.60 -29.49 1.99
CA GLU A 214 14.01 -29.22 2.21
C GLU A 214 14.82 -29.75 1.03
N ALA A 215 15.86 -29.03 0.63
CA ALA A 215 16.74 -29.42 -0.46
C ALA A 215 18.21 -29.20 -0.08
N ASP A 216 19.04 -30.23 -0.23
CA ASP A 216 20.46 -30.19 0.02
C ASP A 216 21.22 -29.89 -1.26
N HIS A 217 22.22 -28.98 -1.18
CA HIS A 217 22.99 -28.55 -2.36
C HIS A 217 22.08 -28.06 -3.50
N ALA A 218 21.15 -27.17 -3.15
CA ALA A 218 20.14 -26.66 -4.06
C ALA A 218 20.76 -25.69 -5.07
N ILE A 219 20.50 -25.94 -6.36
CA ILE A 219 20.90 -25.06 -7.47
C ILE A 219 19.66 -24.55 -8.15
N LEU A 220 19.40 -23.25 -8.03
CA LEU A 220 18.38 -22.58 -8.81
C LEU A 220 18.90 -22.37 -10.24
N LYS A 221 18.17 -22.88 -11.22
CA LYS A 221 18.43 -22.65 -12.64
C LYS A 221 17.29 -21.85 -13.27
N ILE A 222 17.65 -20.93 -14.16
CA ILE A 222 16.71 -20.28 -15.08
C ILE A 222 17.00 -20.80 -16.47
N GLY A 223 16.08 -21.59 -17.03
CA GLY A 223 16.37 -22.42 -18.18
C GLY A 223 17.50 -23.41 -17.88
N SER A 224 18.59 -23.35 -18.65
CA SER A 224 19.79 -24.17 -18.43
C SER A 224 20.87 -23.49 -17.58
N VAL A 225 20.70 -22.19 -17.23
CA VAL A 225 21.74 -21.39 -16.57
C VAL A 225 21.60 -21.50 -15.06
N PRO A 226 22.64 -21.96 -14.31
CA PRO A 226 22.65 -21.91 -12.86
C PRO A 226 22.86 -20.46 -12.41
N VAL A 227 21.88 -19.93 -11.62
CA VAL A 227 21.91 -18.53 -11.17
C VAL A 227 22.21 -18.39 -9.68
N PHE A 228 21.90 -19.42 -8.89
CA PHE A 228 22.07 -19.36 -7.44
C PHE A 228 22.34 -20.76 -6.86
N TYR A 229 23.21 -20.85 -5.85
CA TYR A 229 23.52 -22.07 -5.10
C TYR A 229 23.35 -21.87 -3.61
N LEU A 230 22.66 -22.80 -2.97
CA LEU A 230 22.54 -22.89 -1.51
C LEU A 230 22.97 -24.26 -1.02
N PRO A 231 23.84 -24.37 0.00
CA PRO A 231 24.19 -25.65 0.61
C PRO A 231 22.96 -26.40 1.17
N TRP A 232 21.99 -25.64 1.65
CA TRP A 232 20.69 -26.10 2.14
C TRP A 232 19.64 -25.03 1.96
N MET A 233 18.42 -25.42 1.62
CA MET A 233 17.27 -24.53 1.60
C MET A 233 16.00 -25.23 2.05
N SER A 234 15.08 -24.48 2.63
CA SER A 234 13.72 -24.89 2.96
C SER A 234 12.74 -24.03 2.16
N PHE A 235 11.63 -24.63 1.72
CA PHE A 235 10.57 -23.96 0.96
C PHE A 235 9.20 -24.48 1.39
N PRO A 236 8.13 -23.65 1.34
CA PRO A 236 6.78 -24.08 1.68
C PRO A 236 6.22 -25.02 0.58
N ILE A 237 5.47 -26.02 1.00
CA ILE A 237 4.73 -26.93 0.11
C ILE A 237 3.21 -26.83 0.31
N ASP A 238 2.76 -25.87 1.10
CA ASP A 238 1.36 -25.53 1.36
C ASP A 238 1.12 -24.01 1.33
N ASP A 239 -0.13 -23.57 1.49
CA ASP A 239 -0.53 -22.15 1.46
C ASP A 239 -0.29 -21.42 2.79
N GLN A 240 0.19 -22.10 3.83
CA GLN A 240 0.34 -21.50 5.15
C GLN A 240 1.53 -20.55 5.17
N ARG A 241 1.42 -19.51 6.02
CA ARG A 241 2.56 -18.61 6.26
C ARG A 241 3.69 -19.37 6.94
N ARG A 242 4.89 -19.28 6.39
CA ARG A 242 6.08 -19.98 6.89
C ARG A 242 7.26 -19.00 7.04
N SER A 243 8.15 -19.29 7.98
CA SER A 243 9.42 -18.57 8.08
C SER A 243 10.37 -18.97 6.96
N GLY A 244 11.10 -18.00 6.40
CA GLY A 244 12.05 -18.28 5.32
C GLY A 244 12.58 -17.02 4.66
N PHE A 245 13.58 -17.20 3.79
CA PHE A 245 14.12 -16.12 2.97
C PHE A 245 13.11 -15.73 1.89
N LEU A 246 12.99 -14.42 1.69
CA LEU A 246 12.27 -13.85 0.55
C LEU A 246 13.29 -13.48 -0.54
N PHE A 247 12.79 -13.20 -1.75
CA PHE A 247 13.66 -12.84 -2.86
C PHE A 247 14.47 -11.58 -2.55
N PRO A 248 15.77 -11.58 -2.88
CA PRO A 248 16.59 -10.40 -2.76
C PRO A 248 16.16 -9.34 -3.78
N THR A 249 16.29 -8.07 -3.42
CA THR A 249 16.17 -6.96 -4.36
C THR A 249 17.55 -6.39 -4.67
N LEU A 250 17.73 -5.96 -5.91
CA LEU A 250 18.96 -5.36 -6.40
C LEU A 250 18.66 -3.97 -6.93
N VAL A 251 19.37 -2.98 -6.42
CA VAL A 251 19.28 -1.60 -6.86
C VAL A 251 20.70 -1.10 -7.16
N GLN A 252 20.85 -0.40 -8.26
CA GLN A 252 22.07 0.34 -8.55
C GLN A 252 21.72 1.83 -8.55
N SER A 253 22.29 2.60 -7.64
CA SER A 253 22.07 4.05 -7.56
C SER A 253 23.37 4.83 -7.47
N SER A 254 23.31 6.13 -7.80
CA SER A 254 24.44 7.04 -7.68
C SER A 254 24.88 7.25 -6.22
N LYS A 255 23.94 7.18 -5.27
CA LYS A 255 24.14 7.51 -3.85
C LYS A 255 24.60 6.32 -3.00
N ALA A 256 24.10 5.13 -3.28
CA ALA A 256 24.38 3.91 -2.53
C ALA A 256 25.32 2.94 -3.25
N GLY A 257 25.57 3.14 -4.56
CA GLY A 257 26.24 2.15 -5.41
C GLY A 257 25.35 0.94 -5.63
N LEU A 258 25.94 -0.25 -5.63
CA LEU A 258 25.18 -1.50 -5.61
C LEU A 258 24.54 -1.69 -4.22
N ASP A 259 23.22 -1.88 -4.20
CA ASP A 259 22.41 -2.06 -3.02
C ASP A 259 21.67 -3.40 -3.11
N VAL A 260 21.94 -4.27 -2.15
CA VAL A 260 21.42 -5.64 -2.11
C VAL A 260 20.67 -5.83 -0.79
N THR A 261 19.40 -6.22 -0.86
CA THR A 261 18.64 -6.60 0.33
C THR A 261 18.26 -8.07 0.28
N THR A 262 18.31 -8.74 1.43
CA THR A 262 17.98 -10.17 1.54
C THR A 262 17.00 -10.36 2.72
N PRO A 263 15.69 -10.18 2.51
CA PRO A 263 14.73 -10.26 3.59
C PRO A 263 14.55 -11.70 4.10
N TYR A 264 14.42 -11.86 5.43
CA TYR A 264 14.07 -13.10 6.10
C TYR A 264 12.79 -12.91 6.90
N TYR A 265 11.74 -13.63 6.53
CA TYR A 265 10.45 -13.59 7.20
C TYR A 265 10.41 -14.58 8.36
N LEU A 266 9.92 -14.14 9.50
CA LEU A 266 9.70 -14.94 10.72
C LEU A 266 8.19 -15.03 10.99
N ASN A 267 7.61 -16.20 10.78
CA ASN A 267 6.26 -16.52 11.20
C ASN A 267 6.29 -17.01 12.66
N LEU A 268 6.18 -16.08 13.62
CA LEU A 268 6.36 -16.37 15.04
C LEU A 268 5.08 -16.95 15.66
N ALA A 269 3.92 -16.40 15.28
CA ALA A 269 2.60 -16.90 15.67
C ALA A 269 1.52 -16.43 14.69
N PRO A 270 0.27 -16.95 14.77
CA PRO A 270 -0.81 -16.50 13.89
C PRO A 270 -1.07 -15.00 13.91
N ASN A 271 -0.77 -14.34 15.02
CA ASN A 271 -1.08 -12.95 15.29
C ASN A 271 0.15 -12.04 15.44
N TYR A 272 1.37 -12.55 15.31
CA TYR A 272 2.57 -11.72 15.21
C TYR A 272 3.65 -12.36 14.34
N ASP A 273 4.36 -11.53 13.64
CA ASP A 273 5.43 -11.89 12.73
C ASP A 273 6.53 -10.82 12.71
N ALA A 274 7.66 -11.17 12.11
CA ALA A 274 8.73 -10.23 11.90
C ALA A 274 9.38 -10.42 10.53
N LEU A 275 9.91 -9.34 9.98
CA LEU A 275 10.74 -9.33 8.79
C LEU A 275 12.09 -8.73 9.16
N LEU A 276 13.15 -9.50 9.00
CA LEU A 276 14.53 -9.05 9.15
C LEU A 276 15.13 -8.88 7.75
N THR A 277 15.61 -7.68 7.43
CA THR A 277 16.16 -7.38 6.12
C THR A 277 17.59 -6.86 6.25
N PRO A 278 18.60 -7.74 6.24
CA PRO A 278 19.96 -7.31 6.00
C PRO A 278 20.06 -6.60 4.66
N ARG A 279 20.73 -5.46 4.64
CA ARG A 279 20.96 -4.64 3.46
C ARG A 279 22.44 -4.31 3.38
N PHE A 280 23.02 -4.55 2.24
CA PHE A 280 24.39 -4.18 1.91
C PHE A 280 24.36 -3.10 0.84
N THR A 281 25.06 -2.00 1.08
CA THR A 281 25.27 -0.93 0.10
C THR A 281 26.77 -0.74 -0.12
N GLU A 282 27.19 -0.68 -1.38
CA GLU A 282 28.59 -0.59 -1.77
C GLU A 282 29.28 0.65 -1.18
N LEU A 283 28.60 1.81 -1.18
CA LEU A 283 29.17 3.09 -0.76
C LEU A 283 28.90 3.43 0.71
N ARG A 284 27.85 2.87 1.33
CA ARG A 284 27.39 3.26 2.68
C ARG A 284 27.41 2.14 3.71
N GLY A 285 27.98 0.96 3.37
CA GLY A 285 28.14 -0.15 4.30
C GLY A 285 26.89 -1.01 4.48
N THR A 286 26.72 -1.57 5.68
CA THR A 286 25.67 -2.54 5.98
C THR A 286 24.62 -1.96 6.92
N SER A 287 23.37 -2.35 6.72
CA SER A 287 22.28 -2.04 7.64
C SER A 287 21.40 -3.27 7.89
N LEU A 288 20.68 -3.24 8.99
CA LEU A 288 19.63 -4.20 9.33
C LEU A 288 18.32 -3.46 9.49
N GLU A 289 17.37 -3.76 8.64
CA GLU A 289 15.99 -3.31 8.80
C GLU A 289 15.18 -4.41 9.49
N THR A 290 14.36 -4.02 10.44
CA THR A 290 13.49 -4.93 11.18
C THR A 290 12.07 -4.40 11.16
N ASN A 291 11.12 -5.20 10.73
CA ASN A 291 9.70 -4.92 10.80
C ASN A 291 9.05 -5.99 11.68
N ILE A 292 8.41 -5.59 12.77
CA ILE A 292 7.66 -6.47 13.66
C ILE A 292 6.21 -6.03 13.68
N ARG A 293 5.27 -6.97 13.50
CA ARG A 293 3.85 -6.70 13.55
C ARG A 293 3.18 -7.61 14.56
N HIS A 294 2.27 -7.03 15.32
CA HIS A 294 1.45 -7.75 16.28
C HIS A 294 -0.01 -7.30 16.17
N LEU A 295 -0.90 -8.26 16.09
CA LEU A 295 -2.35 -8.05 16.09
C LEU A 295 -2.95 -8.80 17.28
N SER A 296 -3.71 -8.08 18.09
CA SER A 296 -4.54 -8.68 19.16
C SER A 296 -6.01 -8.38 18.88
N GLN A 297 -6.90 -8.88 19.73
CA GLN A 297 -8.33 -8.63 19.58
C GLN A 297 -8.67 -7.13 19.57
N ASN A 298 -7.94 -6.31 20.32
CA ASN A 298 -8.23 -4.90 20.53
C ASN A 298 -7.08 -3.98 20.11
N SER A 299 -5.96 -4.51 19.64
CA SER A 299 -4.82 -3.66 19.25
C SER A 299 -4.08 -4.17 18.03
N GLU A 300 -3.60 -3.22 17.23
CA GLU A 300 -2.67 -3.40 16.13
C GLU A 300 -1.40 -2.62 16.42
N GLN A 301 -0.25 -3.29 16.26
CA GLN A 301 1.06 -2.71 16.54
C GLN A 301 2.03 -3.03 15.40
N SER A 302 2.86 -2.06 15.07
CA SER A 302 3.99 -2.26 14.17
C SER A 302 5.22 -1.50 14.65
N LEU A 303 6.35 -2.15 14.58
CA LEU A 303 7.67 -1.58 14.89
C LEU A 303 8.56 -1.73 13.66
N ASN A 304 9.02 -0.62 13.13
CA ASN A 304 10.01 -0.57 12.06
C ASN A 304 11.28 0.08 12.58
N THR A 305 12.41 -0.59 12.45
CA THR A 305 13.70 -0.03 12.78
C THR A 305 14.68 -0.26 11.65
N THR A 306 15.56 0.70 11.42
CA THR A 306 16.73 0.56 10.56
C THR A 306 17.96 0.88 11.39
N TRP A 307 18.92 -0.02 11.43
CA TRP A 307 20.20 0.16 12.08
C TRP A 307 21.30 0.10 11.03
N VAL A 308 22.01 1.21 10.86
CA VAL A 308 23.16 1.30 9.95
C VAL A 308 24.42 1.13 10.77
N LEU A 309 25.21 0.14 10.40
CA LEU A 309 26.47 -0.16 11.04
C LEU A 309 27.61 0.39 10.18
N ASN A 310 28.32 1.39 10.69
CA ASN A 310 29.54 1.90 10.10
C ASN A 310 29.36 2.49 8.68
N ASP A 311 28.54 3.56 8.56
CA ASP A 311 28.43 4.34 7.32
C ASP A 311 29.77 5.11 7.08
N PRO A 312 30.55 4.77 6.03
CA PRO A 312 31.86 5.40 5.81
C PRO A 312 31.77 6.84 5.31
N LEU A 313 30.60 7.29 4.85
CA LEU A 313 30.38 8.64 4.30
C LEU A 313 29.73 9.59 5.31
N SER A 314 29.31 9.08 6.48
CA SER A 314 28.62 9.86 7.51
C SER A 314 28.98 9.36 8.92
N ASN A 315 28.06 9.48 9.89
CA ASN A 315 28.26 8.98 11.25
C ASN A 315 28.29 7.43 11.28
N PRO A 316 29.16 6.81 12.10
CA PRO A 316 29.34 5.35 12.09
C PRO A 316 28.10 4.55 12.52
N ASN A 317 27.24 5.12 13.36
CA ASN A 317 26.04 4.45 13.87
C ASN A 317 24.82 5.33 13.64
N ARG A 318 23.97 4.93 12.73
CA ARG A 318 22.76 5.65 12.38
C ARG A 318 21.55 4.74 12.58
N TRP A 319 20.42 5.33 12.94
CA TRP A 319 19.21 4.53 13.16
C TRP A 319 17.94 5.31 12.83
N LEU A 320 16.93 4.55 12.48
CA LEU A 320 15.54 4.98 12.33
C LEU A 320 14.65 4.12 13.21
N LEU A 321 13.65 4.74 13.81
CA LEU A 321 12.62 4.12 14.62
C LEU A 321 11.25 4.64 14.23
N ASN A 322 10.37 3.74 13.77
CA ASN A 322 8.95 4.00 13.58
C ASN A 322 8.17 2.97 14.40
N TYR A 323 7.35 3.44 15.33
CA TYR A 323 6.46 2.58 16.11
C TYR A 323 5.04 3.11 16.01
N ASN A 324 4.11 2.23 15.66
CA ASN A 324 2.68 2.52 15.60
C ASN A 324 1.93 1.55 16.49
N LEU A 325 1.04 2.10 17.32
CA LEU A 325 0.09 1.36 18.14
C LEU A 325 -1.28 2.00 17.96
N ASN A 326 -2.27 1.20 17.63
CA ASN A 326 -3.68 1.56 17.72
C ASN A 326 -4.38 0.53 18.61
N THR A 327 -5.13 0.97 19.60
CA THR A 327 -5.83 0.06 20.51
C THR A 327 -7.17 0.62 20.94
N ASP A 328 -8.18 -0.23 20.93
CA ASP A 328 -9.50 0.03 21.49
C ASP A 328 -9.50 -0.50 22.92
N LEU A 329 -9.33 0.41 23.91
CA LEU A 329 -9.32 0.07 25.32
C LEU A 329 -10.70 -0.36 25.80
N THR A 330 -11.74 0.33 25.28
CA THR A 330 -13.15 0.01 25.49
C THR A 330 -13.95 0.45 24.27
N ASN A 331 -15.26 0.21 24.22
CA ASN A 331 -16.14 0.68 23.15
C ASN A 331 -16.19 2.22 22.99
N VAL A 332 -15.71 2.97 23.97
CA VAL A 332 -15.73 4.45 23.99
C VAL A 332 -14.35 5.07 24.17
N LEU A 333 -13.33 4.26 24.46
CA LEU A 333 -11.98 4.73 24.75
C LEU A 333 -10.99 4.03 23.82
N SER A 334 -10.26 4.81 23.04
CA SER A 334 -9.15 4.33 22.20
C SER A 334 -7.85 5.05 22.50
N SER A 335 -6.74 4.42 22.18
CA SER A 335 -5.40 5.01 22.29
C SER A 335 -4.62 4.78 21.02
N SER A 336 -3.83 5.75 20.62
CA SER A 336 -2.87 5.63 19.54
C SER A 336 -1.51 6.19 19.94
N VAL A 337 -0.45 5.50 19.53
CA VAL A 337 0.93 5.94 19.67
C VAL A 337 1.61 5.85 18.33
N ASN A 338 2.25 6.92 17.91
CA ASN A 338 3.05 7.00 16.70
C ASN A 338 4.39 7.64 17.06
N ILE A 339 5.47 6.89 16.96
CA ILE A 339 6.83 7.37 17.23
C ILE A 339 7.61 7.33 15.93
N ASN A 340 8.08 8.48 15.48
CA ASN A 340 8.94 8.61 14.30
C ASN A 340 10.19 9.37 14.71
N ARG A 341 11.35 8.71 14.67
CA ARG A 341 12.63 9.28 15.07
C ARG A 341 13.76 8.75 14.20
N VAL A 342 14.73 9.60 13.95
CA VAL A 342 15.99 9.27 13.28
C VAL A 342 17.18 9.79 14.08
N SER A 343 18.33 9.17 13.89
CA SER A 343 19.58 9.58 14.53
C SER A 343 20.08 10.95 14.09
N ASP A 344 19.87 11.28 12.82
CA ASP A 344 20.37 12.47 12.15
C ASP A 344 19.46 12.88 10.99
N ASN A 345 19.64 14.10 10.49
CA ASN A 345 18.75 14.70 9.51
C ASN A 345 18.89 14.14 8.10
N GLU A 346 20.02 13.50 7.78
CA GLU A 346 20.37 13.07 6.43
C GLU A 346 20.06 11.58 6.18
N LEU A 347 19.77 10.81 7.24
CA LEU A 347 19.57 9.36 7.14
C LEU A 347 18.47 8.99 6.13
N LEU A 348 17.35 9.72 6.14
CA LEU A 348 16.21 9.42 5.26
C LEU A 348 16.58 9.59 3.79
N ASP A 349 17.31 10.64 3.47
CA ASP A 349 17.74 10.96 2.12
C ASP A 349 18.85 10.03 1.66
N ASP A 350 19.82 9.77 2.53
CA ASP A 350 21.00 8.94 2.24
C ASP A 350 20.67 7.49 1.91
N TYR A 351 19.63 6.95 2.53
CA TYR A 351 19.18 5.57 2.31
C TYR A 351 17.91 5.50 1.49
N SER A 352 17.42 6.64 0.96
CA SER A 352 16.16 6.74 0.21
C SER A 352 14.98 6.10 0.97
N LEU A 353 14.91 6.36 2.27
CA LEU A 353 13.88 5.82 3.17
C LEU A 353 12.60 6.67 3.20
N SER A 354 12.61 7.84 2.56
CA SER A 354 11.44 8.71 2.38
C SER A 354 11.18 8.97 0.89
N THR A 355 9.92 9.18 0.55
CA THR A 355 9.48 9.57 -0.80
C THR A 355 9.11 11.04 -0.90
N SER A 356 9.23 11.79 0.18
CA SER A 356 8.86 13.21 0.29
C SER A 356 9.96 14.00 1.01
N ASP A 357 10.10 15.27 0.66
CA ASP A 357 10.95 16.24 1.38
C ASP A 357 10.38 16.50 2.78
N GLU A 358 10.52 15.53 3.68
CA GLU A 358 10.06 15.67 5.05
C GLU A 358 11.00 16.61 5.82
N THR A 359 10.53 17.81 6.11
CA THR A 359 11.28 18.79 6.92
C THR A 359 11.20 18.52 8.42
N SER A 360 10.29 17.65 8.85
CA SER A 360 10.14 17.27 10.26
C SER A 360 9.44 15.93 10.45
N LEU A 361 9.86 15.16 11.45
CA LEU A 361 9.20 13.96 11.91
C LEU A 361 8.35 14.25 13.14
N THR A 362 7.08 13.83 13.09
CA THR A 362 6.15 14.00 14.22
C THR A 362 5.99 12.67 14.96
N SER A 363 6.15 12.72 16.28
CA SER A 363 5.79 11.63 17.19
C SER A 363 4.63 12.07 18.07
N SER A 364 3.67 11.18 18.31
CA SER A 364 2.49 11.47 19.13
C SER A 364 2.06 10.27 19.95
N ALA A 365 1.51 10.54 21.12
CA ALA A 365 0.74 9.59 21.91
C ALA A 365 -0.56 10.24 22.31
N GLN A 366 -1.68 9.54 22.10
CA GLN A 366 -3.01 10.10 22.26
C GLN A 366 -3.97 9.08 22.86
N VAL A 367 -4.85 9.57 23.74
CA VAL A 367 -6.01 8.83 24.25
C VAL A 367 -7.25 9.59 23.85
N ASN A 368 -8.21 8.89 23.24
CA ASN A 368 -9.48 9.45 22.75
C ASN A 368 -10.63 8.80 23.47
N TYR A 369 -11.56 9.62 23.90
CA TYR A 369 -12.86 9.24 24.39
C TYR A 369 -13.94 9.67 23.39
N LYS A 370 -14.83 8.76 23.02
CA LYS A 370 -16.00 9.03 22.18
C LYS A 370 -17.23 8.39 22.83
N GLY A 371 -18.00 9.21 23.52
CA GLY A 371 -19.17 8.76 24.27
C GLY A 371 -20.48 9.17 23.63
N SER A 372 -21.56 8.62 24.16
CA SER A 372 -22.94 8.97 23.76
C SER A 372 -23.55 10.08 24.63
N SER A 373 -22.85 10.55 25.66
CA SER A 373 -23.34 11.63 26.51
C SER A 373 -23.38 12.95 25.74
N PRO A 374 -24.52 13.63 25.70
CA PRO A 374 -24.58 14.94 25.04
C PRO A 374 -23.64 15.96 25.67
N ILE A 375 -23.46 15.92 26.99
CA ILE A 375 -22.61 16.87 27.72
C ILE A 375 -21.14 16.67 27.36
N LEU A 376 -20.70 15.43 27.18
CA LEU A 376 -19.32 15.09 26.75
C LEU A 376 -19.40 14.05 25.63
N SER A 377 -19.38 14.53 24.39
CA SER A 377 -19.44 13.66 23.21
C SER A 377 -18.07 13.15 22.80
N SER A 378 -17.02 13.99 22.97
CA SER A 378 -15.66 13.54 22.75
C SER A 378 -14.66 14.27 23.66
N ALA A 379 -13.57 13.59 23.97
CA ALA A 379 -12.41 14.15 24.64
C ALA A 379 -11.14 13.50 24.09
N SER A 380 -10.05 14.25 24.02
CA SER A 380 -8.75 13.69 23.75
C SER A 380 -7.67 14.35 24.60
N ILE A 381 -6.66 13.59 24.93
CA ILE A 381 -5.41 14.10 25.49
C ILE A 381 -4.27 13.51 24.68
N SER A 382 -3.35 14.35 24.25
CA SER A 382 -2.21 13.95 23.43
C SER A 382 -0.92 14.65 23.84
N VAL A 383 0.18 14.02 23.50
CA VAL A 383 1.53 14.52 23.56
C VAL A 383 2.08 14.47 22.14
N ILE A 384 2.53 15.61 21.60
CA ILE A 384 3.04 15.70 20.24
C ILE A 384 4.44 16.32 20.30
N THR A 385 5.43 15.60 19.77
CA THR A 385 6.82 16.08 19.65
C THR A 385 7.27 16.04 18.20
N ARG A 386 8.16 16.98 17.82
CA ARG A 386 8.66 17.08 16.45
C ARG A 386 10.18 17.06 16.45
N GLN A 387 10.74 16.25 15.56
CA GLN A 387 12.16 16.28 15.23
C GLN A 387 12.31 17.06 13.93
N ASN A 388 13.01 18.19 13.97
CA ASN A 388 13.30 18.97 12.76
C ASN A 388 14.40 18.28 11.96
N LEU A 389 14.21 18.10 10.67
CA LEU A 389 15.20 17.55 9.74
C LEU A 389 15.85 18.63 8.88
N GLY A 390 15.20 19.77 8.72
CA GLY A 390 15.73 20.90 7.92
C GLY A 390 16.49 21.92 8.76
N SER A 391 17.05 22.92 8.09
CA SER A 391 17.75 24.06 8.69
C SER A 391 16.79 25.11 9.28
N GLY A 392 15.48 24.96 9.08
CA GLY A 392 14.46 25.91 9.54
C GLY A 392 14.20 25.83 11.05
N ILE A 393 13.41 26.79 11.55
CA ILE A 393 12.98 26.80 12.95
C ILE A 393 11.99 25.66 13.18
N ALA A 394 12.28 24.79 14.14
CA ALA A 394 11.41 23.69 14.52
C ALA A 394 10.01 24.18 14.92
N ALA A 395 8.98 23.49 14.45
CA ALA A 395 7.63 23.71 14.92
C ALA A 395 7.50 23.36 16.42
N TYR A 396 6.51 23.96 17.10
CA TYR A 396 6.31 23.70 18.53
C TYR A 396 5.91 22.24 18.79
N ASP A 397 6.47 21.68 19.84
CA ASP A 397 5.92 20.52 20.52
C ASP A 397 4.67 20.94 21.32
N GLN A 398 3.71 20.04 21.48
CA GLN A 398 2.49 20.25 22.25
C GLN A 398 2.43 19.24 23.40
N LEU A 399 2.72 19.70 24.63
CA LEU A 399 2.97 18.87 25.80
C LEU A 399 2.31 19.43 27.09
N PRO A 400 1.05 19.11 27.44
CA PRO A 400 0.09 18.32 26.68
C PRO A 400 -0.74 19.16 25.69
N HIS A 401 -1.51 18.47 24.85
CA HIS A 401 -2.64 19.01 24.10
C HIS A 401 -3.91 18.24 24.48
N ALA A 402 -4.92 18.92 24.97
CA ALA A 402 -6.18 18.31 25.38
C ALA A 402 -7.35 19.01 24.69
N THR A 403 -8.30 18.20 24.16
CA THR A 403 -9.53 18.70 23.56
C THR A 403 -10.75 18.08 24.21
N LEU A 404 -11.81 18.86 24.34
CA LEU A 404 -13.11 18.40 24.83
C LEU A 404 -14.19 18.98 23.90
N SER A 405 -15.24 18.19 23.62
CA SER A 405 -16.42 18.70 22.95
C SER A 405 -17.68 18.03 23.48
N GLY A 406 -18.77 18.77 23.43
CA GLY A 406 -20.08 18.30 23.80
C GLY A 406 -21.13 19.28 23.33
N GLY A 407 -22.40 18.88 23.48
CA GLY A 407 -23.52 19.72 23.11
C GLY A 407 -24.83 19.05 23.49
N MET A 408 -25.88 19.84 23.57
CA MET A 408 -27.23 19.33 23.84
C MET A 408 -28.24 20.02 22.92
N SER A 409 -29.25 19.26 22.51
CA SER A 409 -30.43 19.85 21.90
C SER A 409 -31.30 20.50 22.98
N LEU A 410 -31.58 21.78 22.80
CA LEU A 410 -32.42 22.55 23.73
C LEU A 410 -33.92 22.31 23.51
N ASN A 411 -34.31 21.75 22.37
CA ASN A 411 -35.66 21.34 22.07
C ASN A 411 -35.67 19.85 21.71
N GLN A 412 -36.06 19.00 22.69
CA GLN A 412 -35.99 17.55 22.55
C GLN A 412 -37.00 16.99 21.51
N GLU A 413 -38.12 17.67 21.26
CA GLU A 413 -39.13 17.18 20.32
C GLU A 413 -38.79 17.46 18.86
N GLN A 414 -38.13 18.58 18.55
CA GLN A 414 -37.84 19.00 17.18
C GLN A 414 -36.34 19.06 16.83
N GLN A 415 -35.42 18.96 17.81
CA GLN A 415 -33.98 19.05 17.68
C GLN A 415 -33.48 20.26 16.86
N LEU A 416 -34.25 21.34 16.84
CA LEU A 416 -34.01 22.51 16.00
C LEU A 416 -32.91 23.44 16.53
N ILE A 417 -32.66 23.44 17.85
CA ILE A 417 -31.66 24.33 18.48
C ILE A 417 -30.74 23.48 19.31
N SER A 418 -29.42 23.66 19.07
CA SER A 418 -28.37 23.02 19.84
C SER A 418 -27.43 24.04 20.47
N ALA A 419 -27.02 23.75 21.70
CA ALA A 419 -25.95 24.44 22.40
C ALA A 419 -24.77 23.50 22.47
N ASP A 420 -23.63 23.92 21.87
CA ASP A 420 -22.43 23.12 21.74
C ASP A 420 -21.25 23.85 22.35
N TYR A 421 -20.22 23.13 22.73
CA TYR A 421 -18.94 23.72 23.13
C TYR A 421 -17.77 22.90 22.63
N THR A 422 -16.67 23.59 22.38
CA THR A 422 -15.35 22.98 22.18
C THR A 422 -14.34 23.65 23.12
N VAL A 423 -13.40 22.85 23.64
CA VAL A 423 -12.30 23.31 24.48
C VAL A 423 -11.00 22.76 23.89
N ASP A 424 -9.98 23.58 23.78
CA ASP A 424 -8.62 23.23 23.41
C ASP A 424 -7.66 23.82 24.43
N LEU A 425 -6.86 22.97 25.06
CA LEU A 425 -5.84 23.33 26.04
C LEU A 425 -4.50 22.82 25.51
N THR A 426 -3.60 23.72 25.17
CA THR A 426 -2.32 23.36 24.57
C THR A 426 -1.17 24.07 25.27
N ARG A 427 -0.16 23.30 25.67
CA ARG A 427 1.13 23.83 26.10
C ARG A 427 2.14 23.68 24.98
N PHE A 428 2.68 24.80 24.51
CA PHE A 428 3.66 24.91 23.44
C PHE A 428 5.07 25.04 24.02
N ILE A 429 5.95 24.13 23.62
CA ILE A 429 7.36 24.15 24.00
C ILE A 429 8.24 23.87 22.77
N ARG A 430 9.47 24.32 22.79
CA ARG A 430 10.55 23.97 21.85
C ARG A 430 11.90 24.34 22.45
N ASP A 431 12.98 23.83 21.86
CA ASP A 431 14.31 24.27 22.22
C ASP A 431 14.49 25.76 21.78
N THR A 432 14.75 26.61 22.73
CA THR A 432 14.91 28.07 22.54
C THR A 432 16.35 28.52 22.67
N SER A 433 17.31 27.63 22.90
CA SER A 433 18.70 27.94 23.21
C SER A 433 19.40 28.79 22.15
N SER A 434 19.10 28.56 20.86
CA SER A 434 19.64 29.26 19.70
C SER A 434 18.69 30.31 19.12
N LEU A 435 17.48 30.48 19.68
CA LEU A 435 16.45 31.34 19.14
C LEU A 435 16.44 32.73 19.76
N THR A 436 15.90 33.72 19.05
CA THR A 436 15.78 35.11 19.48
C THR A 436 14.39 35.66 19.17
N GLY A 437 14.02 36.74 19.88
CA GLY A 437 12.78 37.49 19.63
C GLY A 437 11.52 36.65 19.76
N ALA A 438 10.58 36.81 18.85
CA ALA A 438 9.29 36.08 18.85
C ALA A 438 9.44 34.55 18.73
N ASN A 439 10.54 34.06 18.18
CA ASN A 439 10.80 32.65 18.05
C ASN A 439 11.15 31.95 19.38
N LYS A 440 11.44 32.73 20.45
CA LYS A 440 11.76 32.21 21.78
C LYS A 440 10.53 31.93 22.64
N ILE A 441 9.37 32.48 22.25
CA ILE A 441 8.14 32.40 23.03
C ILE A 441 7.71 30.95 23.21
N THR A 442 7.36 30.57 24.46
CA THR A 442 6.72 29.30 24.83
C THR A 442 5.54 29.60 25.76
N GLY A 443 4.71 28.62 26.07
CA GLY A 443 3.63 28.84 27.04
C GLY A 443 2.39 28.00 26.80
N THR A 444 1.29 28.43 27.43
CA THR A 444 0.01 27.68 27.39
C THR A 444 -1.07 28.54 26.76
N ARG A 445 -1.88 27.95 25.92
CA ARG A 445 -3.10 28.50 25.35
C ARG A 445 -4.29 27.68 25.83
N SER A 446 -5.33 28.36 26.30
CA SER A 446 -6.66 27.78 26.56
C SER A 446 -7.65 28.45 25.61
N HIS A 447 -8.34 27.64 24.82
CA HIS A 447 -9.33 28.14 23.85
C HIS A 447 -10.66 27.42 24.07
N ILE A 448 -11.73 28.20 24.31
CA ILE A 448 -13.06 27.69 24.59
C ILE A 448 -14.04 28.37 23.63
N VAL A 449 -14.87 27.59 22.95
CA VAL A 449 -15.86 28.08 22.00
C VAL A 449 -17.24 27.53 22.34
N PRO A 450 -18.00 28.19 23.21
CA PRO A 450 -19.43 27.94 23.29
C PRO A 450 -20.12 28.44 22.03
N SER A 451 -21.10 27.68 21.54
CA SER A 451 -21.88 28.04 20.37
C SER A 451 -23.35 27.65 20.52
N LEU A 452 -24.20 28.44 19.89
CA LEU A 452 -25.62 28.18 19.74
C LEU A 452 -25.94 28.11 18.27
N SER A 453 -26.51 27.00 17.83
CA SER A 453 -26.86 26.77 16.43
C SER A 453 -28.28 26.30 16.26
N SER A 454 -28.83 26.55 15.08
CA SER A 454 -30.12 26.00 14.69
C SER A 454 -30.01 25.43 13.27
N SER A 455 -30.85 24.44 12.97
CA SER A 455 -30.84 23.77 11.65
C SER A 455 -32.28 23.53 11.18
N TRP A 456 -32.72 24.36 10.26
CA TRP A 456 -33.97 24.17 9.53
C TRP A 456 -33.67 23.62 8.16
N VAL A 457 -34.00 22.38 7.94
CA VAL A 457 -33.75 21.65 6.68
C VAL A 457 -35.04 20.99 6.22
N ASN A 458 -35.39 21.17 4.97
CA ASN A 458 -36.43 20.45 4.28
C ASN A 458 -35.90 19.91 2.92
N GLU A 459 -36.78 19.33 2.11
CA GLU A 459 -36.38 18.67 0.86
C GLU A 459 -35.77 19.63 -0.19
N TYR A 460 -36.11 20.92 -0.11
CA TYR A 460 -35.74 21.93 -1.15
C TYR A 460 -34.98 23.13 -0.59
N SER A 461 -34.79 23.24 0.73
CA SER A 461 -34.05 24.36 1.31
C SER A 461 -33.49 24.04 2.68
N PHE A 462 -32.45 24.79 3.03
CA PHE A 462 -31.93 24.80 4.40
C PHE A 462 -31.52 26.21 4.82
N ILE A 463 -31.58 26.45 6.14
CA ILE A 463 -30.96 27.60 6.78
C ILE A 463 -30.40 27.18 8.14
N LYS A 464 -29.13 27.51 8.37
CA LYS A 464 -28.34 27.07 9.53
C LYS A 464 -27.61 28.29 10.15
N PRO A 465 -28.29 29.07 10.99
CA PRO A 465 -27.63 30.13 11.76
C PRO A 465 -26.80 29.51 12.90
N LYS A 466 -25.64 30.11 13.18
CA LYS A 466 -24.76 29.75 14.29
C LYS A 466 -24.15 31.01 14.90
N LEU A 467 -24.20 31.10 16.22
CA LEU A 467 -23.52 32.10 17.02
C LEU A 467 -22.45 31.41 17.85
N SER A 468 -21.21 31.82 17.75
CA SER A 468 -20.07 31.28 18.51
C SER A 468 -19.36 32.38 19.27
N LEU A 469 -18.79 32.05 20.44
CA LEU A 469 -18.06 32.97 21.27
C LEU A 469 -16.65 32.42 21.61
N PRO A 470 -15.70 32.41 20.66
CA PRO A 470 -14.31 32.06 20.94
C PRO A 470 -13.71 32.89 22.07
N ILE A 471 -13.28 32.23 23.13
CA ILE A 471 -12.57 32.79 24.29
C ILE A 471 -11.19 32.13 24.32
N THR A 472 -10.14 32.95 24.17
CA THR A 472 -8.77 32.45 24.16
C THR A 472 -7.97 33.15 25.27
N ASN A 473 -7.33 32.38 26.13
CA ASN A 473 -6.42 32.85 27.17
C ASN A 473 -5.01 32.33 26.90
N TYR A 474 -4.03 33.23 27.05
CA TYR A 474 -2.61 32.93 26.91
C TYR A 474 -1.86 33.16 28.21
N GLN A 475 -0.93 32.28 28.54
CA GLN A 475 0.08 32.43 29.58
C GLN A 475 1.43 32.06 28.93
N LEU A 476 2.20 33.09 28.54
CA LEU A 476 3.40 32.95 27.73
C LEU A 476 4.65 33.35 28.54
N SER A 477 5.78 32.75 28.18
CA SER A 477 7.12 33.02 28.70
C SER A 477 8.02 33.53 27.57
N ASP A 478 9.10 34.22 27.94
CA ASP A 478 10.13 34.73 27.01
C ASP A 478 9.56 35.67 25.93
N THR A 479 8.54 36.46 26.28
CA THR A 479 7.87 37.36 25.34
C THR A 479 8.67 38.63 25.17
N PRO A 480 8.88 39.13 23.91
CA PRO A 480 9.39 40.46 23.65
C PRO A 480 8.37 41.52 24.08
N ALA A 481 8.82 42.77 24.24
CA ALA A 481 7.96 43.86 24.70
C ALA A 481 6.71 44.13 23.83
N THR A 482 6.73 43.68 22.59
CA THR A 482 5.62 43.78 21.63
C THR A 482 4.56 42.70 21.77
N THR A 483 4.78 41.71 22.63
CA THR A 483 3.90 40.54 22.80
C THR A 483 3.46 40.44 24.26
N SER A 484 2.15 40.34 24.50
CA SER A 484 1.60 40.20 25.84
C SER A 484 1.87 38.83 26.43
N ALA A 485 2.48 38.78 27.63
CA ALA A 485 2.74 37.53 28.34
C ALA A 485 1.44 36.88 28.86
N GLN A 486 0.45 37.70 29.22
CA GLN A 486 -0.87 37.26 29.65
C GLN A 486 -1.93 38.03 28.88
N LEU A 487 -2.82 37.34 28.23
CA LEU A 487 -3.87 37.93 27.41
C LEU A 487 -5.13 37.07 27.41
N THR A 488 -6.26 37.71 27.55
CA THR A 488 -7.57 37.09 27.31
C THR A 488 -8.26 37.80 26.16
N ARG A 489 -8.71 37.05 25.19
CA ARG A 489 -9.38 37.55 23.99
C ARG A 489 -10.75 36.86 23.84
N ILE A 490 -11.79 37.70 23.62
CA ILE A 490 -13.17 37.24 23.40
C ILE A 490 -13.65 37.87 22.10
N ILE A 491 -14.06 37.05 21.13
CA ILE A 491 -14.45 37.52 19.80
C ILE A 491 -15.75 36.78 19.38
N PRO A 492 -16.91 37.46 19.36
CA PRO A 492 -18.15 36.81 18.87
C PRO A 492 -18.10 36.62 17.37
N GLN A 493 -18.68 35.50 16.91
CA GLN A 493 -18.80 35.13 15.51
C GLN A 493 -20.23 34.76 15.18
N LEU A 494 -20.77 35.29 14.10
CA LEU A 494 -22.08 34.94 13.53
C LEU A 494 -21.89 34.30 12.18
N GLU A 495 -22.56 33.21 11.96
CA GLU A 495 -22.61 32.50 10.68
C GLU A 495 -24.07 32.25 10.32
N ILE A 496 -24.41 32.42 9.04
CA ILE A 496 -25.71 32.04 8.48
C ILE A 496 -25.43 31.34 7.16
N ASP A 497 -25.74 30.06 7.12
CA ASP A 497 -25.58 29.21 5.91
C ASP A 497 -26.98 28.82 5.41
N GLY A 498 -27.31 29.22 4.20
CA GLY A 498 -28.60 28.93 3.60
C GLY A 498 -28.49 28.57 2.14
N GLY A 499 -29.39 27.70 1.69
CA GLY A 499 -29.42 27.29 0.30
C GLY A 499 -30.78 26.75 -0.14
N LEU A 500 -30.96 26.73 -1.44
CA LEU A 500 -32.10 26.13 -2.11
C LEU A 500 -31.65 24.96 -2.96
N ILE A 501 -32.52 23.98 -3.15
CA ILE A 501 -32.27 22.81 -4.00
C ILE A 501 -33.40 22.76 -5.03
N PHE A 502 -33.10 23.02 -6.26
CA PHE A 502 -33.99 22.85 -7.39
C PHE A 502 -33.65 21.58 -8.14
N GLU A 503 -34.63 20.82 -8.53
CA GLU A 503 -34.46 19.60 -9.28
C GLU A 503 -35.32 19.64 -10.54
N ARG A 504 -34.79 19.14 -11.65
CA ARG A 504 -35.54 18.91 -12.87
C ARG A 504 -35.17 17.60 -13.53
N ALA A 505 -36.15 16.91 -14.05
CA ALA A 505 -35.95 15.79 -14.94
C ALA A 505 -35.57 16.30 -16.34
N LEU A 506 -34.58 15.67 -16.92
CA LEU A 506 -34.11 15.90 -18.31
C LEU A 506 -34.50 14.71 -19.19
N SER A 507 -34.28 14.83 -20.48
CA SER A 507 -34.47 13.74 -21.45
C SER A 507 -33.58 12.53 -21.09
N GLN A 508 -33.98 11.34 -21.51
CA GLN A 508 -33.27 10.08 -21.32
C GLN A 508 -33.09 9.65 -19.83
N GLY A 509 -33.95 10.15 -18.93
CA GLY A 509 -33.93 9.78 -17.50
C GLY A 509 -32.81 10.45 -16.72
N TYR A 510 -32.17 11.49 -17.22
CA TYR A 510 -31.24 12.30 -16.44
C TYR A 510 -31.99 13.23 -15.48
N THR A 511 -31.38 13.50 -14.35
CA THR A 511 -31.82 14.50 -13.38
C THR A 511 -30.75 15.57 -13.22
N GLN A 512 -31.13 16.83 -13.21
CA GLN A 512 -30.24 17.96 -12.90
C GLN A 512 -30.71 18.64 -11.64
N THR A 513 -29.78 18.90 -10.71
CA THR A 513 -29.98 19.83 -9.60
C THR A 513 -29.38 21.20 -9.90
N LEU A 514 -29.95 22.22 -9.28
CA LEU A 514 -29.38 23.57 -9.22
C LEU A 514 -29.49 24.04 -7.77
N GLU A 515 -28.33 24.32 -7.16
CA GLU A 515 -28.21 24.50 -5.71
C GLU A 515 -27.54 25.84 -5.39
N PRO A 516 -28.28 26.96 -5.46
CA PRO A 516 -27.76 28.24 -5.01
C PRO A 516 -27.57 28.23 -3.47
N ARG A 517 -26.42 28.71 -3.02
CA ARG A 517 -26.05 28.80 -1.60
C ARG A 517 -25.57 30.21 -1.26
N LEU A 518 -25.99 30.70 -0.13
CA LEU A 518 -25.55 31.94 0.47
C LEU A 518 -24.99 31.66 1.85
N TYR A 519 -23.74 32.05 2.08
CA TYR A 519 -23.12 31.97 3.39
C TYR A 519 -22.68 33.36 3.81
N TYR A 520 -23.24 33.82 4.93
CA TYR A 520 -22.86 35.08 5.56
C TYR A 520 -22.08 34.79 6.83
N THR A 521 -20.96 35.50 7.03
CA THR A 521 -20.24 35.46 8.31
C THR A 521 -19.79 36.84 8.75
N TYR A 522 -19.93 37.05 10.04
CA TYR A 522 -19.51 38.29 10.69
C TYR A 522 -18.68 37.99 11.94
N THR A 523 -17.48 38.57 12.00
CA THR A 523 -16.57 38.56 13.15
C THR A 523 -15.99 39.97 13.28
N PRO A 524 -16.22 40.71 14.38
CA PRO A 524 -15.72 42.09 14.55
C PRO A 524 -14.19 42.09 14.64
N TYR A 525 -13.60 43.20 14.14
CA TYR A 525 -12.16 43.43 14.30
C TYR A 525 -11.78 43.51 15.78
N ARG A 526 -10.74 42.80 16.15
CA ARG A 526 -10.02 42.95 17.40
C ARG A 526 -8.54 42.97 17.10
N GLN A 527 -7.79 43.91 17.69
CA GLN A 527 -6.33 43.92 17.54
C GLN A 527 -5.74 42.63 18.10
N GLN A 528 -4.79 42.02 17.38
CA GLN A 528 -4.15 40.77 17.74
C GLN A 528 -2.64 40.78 17.45
N ASN A 529 -2.05 41.98 17.24
CA ASN A 529 -0.62 42.12 16.94
C ASN A 529 0.28 41.81 18.15
N ASP A 530 -0.29 41.87 19.34
CA ASP A 530 0.34 41.55 20.63
C ASP A 530 0.21 40.05 20.99
N VAL A 531 -0.45 39.27 20.16
CA VAL A 531 -0.61 37.80 20.34
C VAL A 531 0.51 37.09 19.60
N ALA A 532 1.18 36.13 20.27
CA ALA A 532 2.14 35.23 19.64
C ALA A 532 1.47 34.36 18.57
N VAL A 533 2.24 33.96 17.56
CA VAL A 533 1.84 32.91 16.57
C VAL A 533 2.57 31.64 16.93
N LEU A 534 1.83 30.64 17.42
CA LEU A 534 2.36 29.38 17.92
C LEU A 534 2.13 28.24 16.92
N ASP A 535 0.87 28.09 16.42
CA ASP A 535 0.47 27.01 15.50
C ASP A 535 -0.43 27.47 14.34
N THR A 536 -0.57 28.78 14.18
CA THR A 536 -1.49 29.35 13.19
C THR A 536 -0.80 29.60 11.86
N SER A 537 -1.45 29.19 10.78
CA SER A 537 -1.08 29.49 9.40
C SER A 537 -2.26 30.08 8.64
N GLN A 538 -2.00 30.74 7.53
CA GLN A 538 -3.06 31.18 6.64
C GLN A 538 -3.52 29.99 5.78
N THR A 539 -4.83 29.76 5.73
CA THR A 539 -5.41 28.69 4.92
C THR A 539 -5.96 29.29 3.62
N ALA A 540 -5.61 28.66 2.50
CA ALA A 540 -6.15 29.06 1.21
C ALA A 540 -7.60 28.57 1.05
N LYS A 541 -8.46 29.38 0.41
CA LYS A 541 -9.78 29.00 -0.13
C LYS A 541 -10.84 28.50 0.88
N LEU A 542 -11.14 29.28 1.91
CA LEU A 542 -12.23 28.95 2.83
C LEU A 542 -13.53 29.68 2.44
N LEU A 543 -14.31 29.11 1.51
CA LEU A 543 -15.56 29.70 1.02
C LEU A 543 -16.65 29.76 2.07
N TYR A 544 -16.84 28.68 2.84
CA TYR A 544 -17.95 28.47 3.78
C TYR A 544 -17.47 28.22 5.21
N GLN A 545 -16.45 28.96 5.65
CA GLN A 545 -15.90 28.87 7.02
C GLN A 545 -15.64 30.29 7.56
N PRO A 546 -15.82 30.56 8.87
CA PRO A 546 -15.73 31.89 9.41
C PRO A 546 -14.27 32.43 9.51
N ASN A 547 -13.29 31.54 9.68
CA ASN A 547 -11.90 31.94 9.90
C ASN A 547 -11.01 31.58 8.69
N ARG A 548 -10.14 32.52 8.26
CA ARG A 548 -9.15 32.29 7.19
C ARG A 548 -7.80 31.78 7.70
N PHE A 549 -7.69 31.61 9.00
CA PHE A 549 -6.49 31.04 9.64
C PHE A 549 -6.79 29.65 10.17
N SER A 550 -5.79 28.74 10.11
CA SER A 550 -5.77 27.51 10.90
C SER A 550 -5.34 27.84 12.33
N GLY A 551 -5.59 26.93 13.28
CA GLY A 551 -5.27 27.18 14.69
C GLY A 551 -6.10 28.30 15.31
N TYR A 552 -5.66 28.80 16.47
CA TYR A 552 -6.46 29.75 17.27
C TYR A 552 -5.71 31.03 17.65
N ASP A 553 -4.47 31.23 17.19
CA ASP A 553 -3.70 32.46 17.54
C ASP A 553 -4.20 33.67 16.78
N ARG A 554 -4.77 33.46 15.61
CA ARG A 554 -5.45 34.48 14.83
C ARG A 554 -6.89 34.08 14.57
N ILE A 555 -7.83 34.94 14.94
CA ILE A 555 -9.23 34.85 14.55
C ILE A 555 -9.49 36.00 13.59
N ALA A 556 -9.82 35.67 12.36
CA ALA A 556 -10.01 36.67 11.32
C ALA A 556 -11.19 37.57 11.61
N ASP A 557 -10.97 38.90 11.48
CA ASP A 557 -12.06 39.80 11.28
C ASP A 557 -12.69 39.54 9.92
N THR A 558 -14.01 39.41 9.89
CA THR A 558 -14.73 39.14 8.66
C THR A 558 -16.13 39.74 8.69
N ASN A 559 -16.52 40.32 7.58
CA ASN A 559 -17.88 40.71 7.26
C ASN A 559 -18.03 40.44 5.77
N ARG A 560 -18.62 39.29 5.42
CA ARG A 560 -18.63 38.85 4.05
C ARG A 560 -19.83 38.01 3.71
N ILE A 561 -20.20 38.00 2.45
CA ILE A 561 -21.17 37.11 1.83
C ILE A 561 -20.42 36.24 0.84
N THR A 562 -20.60 34.93 0.95
CA THR A 562 -20.17 33.98 -0.09
C THR A 562 -21.39 33.52 -0.86
N LEU A 563 -21.37 33.72 -2.16
CA LEU A 563 -22.37 33.20 -3.08
C LEU A 563 -21.81 31.99 -3.79
N GLY A 564 -22.57 30.91 -3.81
CA GLY A 564 -22.23 29.69 -4.52
C GLY A 564 -23.39 29.20 -5.36
N LEU A 565 -23.08 28.56 -6.46
CA LEU A 565 -24.04 27.88 -7.32
C LEU A 565 -23.44 26.55 -7.74
N ASP A 566 -24.03 25.46 -7.27
CA ASP A 566 -23.72 24.11 -7.71
C ASP A 566 -24.79 23.62 -8.68
N SER A 567 -24.41 22.90 -9.71
CA SER A 567 -25.29 22.16 -10.59
C SER A 567 -24.76 20.75 -10.78
N GLN A 568 -25.57 19.75 -10.46
CA GLN A 568 -25.20 18.36 -10.54
C GLN A 568 -26.10 17.64 -11.55
N PHE A 569 -25.51 16.71 -12.29
CA PHE A 569 -26.21 15.92 -13.29
C PHE A 569 -26.10 14.44 -12.93
N PHE A 570 -27.22 13.79 -12.75
CA PHE A 570 -27.34 12.37 -12.43
C PHE A 570 -27.95 11.62 -13.61
N ASN A 571 -27.45 10.40 -13.86
CA ASN A 571 -28.07 9.53 -14.85
C ASN A 571 -29.27 8.77 -14.25
N ASN A 572 -29.96 7.97 -15.10
CA ASN A 572 -31.11 7.16 -14.71
C ASN A 572 -30.84 6.09 -13.63
N LYS A 573 -29.57 5.86 -13.26
CA LYS A 573 -29.16 4.96 -12.15
C LYS A 573 -28.77 5.74 -10.89
N GLY A 574 -28.96 7.05 -10.85
CA GLY A 574 -28.59 7.91 -9.74
C GLY A 574 -27.07 8.22 -9.66
N TRP A 575 -26.27 7.90 -10.67
CA TRP A 575 -24.83 8.19 -10.68
C TRP A 575 -24.58 9.61 -11.18
N GLN A 576 -23.76 10.34 -10.42
CA GLN A 576 -23.34 11.69 -10.78
C GLN A 576 -22.45 11.66 -12.02
N LYS A 577 -22.93 12.29 -13.10
CA LYS A 577 -22.21 12.40 -14.38
C LYS A 577 -21.40 13.68 -14.50
N ALA A 578 -21.91 14.76 -13.93
CA ALA A 578 -21.22 16.04 -13.90
C ALA A 578 -21.54 16.81 -12.63
N LYS A 579 -20.59 17.59 -12.17
CA LYS A 579 -20.78 18.65 -11.18
C LYS A 579 -20.07 19.90 -11.67
N LEU A 580 -20.82 20.99 -11.68
CA LEU A 580 -20.32 22.34 -11.98
C LEU A 580 -20.53 23.18 -10.72
N SER A 581 -19.50 23.88 -10.28
CA SER A 581 -19.56 24.78 -9.14
C SER A 581 -18.97 26.12 -9.52
N ILE A 582 -19.61 27.19 -9.13
CA ILE A 582 -19.08 28.54 -9.21
C ILE A 582 -19.33 29.25 -7.88
N SER A 583 -18.34 29.93 -7.37
CA SER A 583 -18.45 30.64 -6.07
C SER A 583 -17.60 31.89 -6.05
N GLN A 584 -18.05 32.90 -5.30
CA GLN A 584 -17.32 34.15 -5.08
C GLN A 584 -17.61 34.69 -3.68
N ILE A 585 -16.62 35.30 -3.07
CA ILE A 585 -16.77 36.02 -1.80
C ILE A 585 -16.86 37.52 -2.10
N HIS A 586 -17.88 38.18 -1.54
CA HIS A 586 -17.98 39.61 -1.46
C HIS A 586 -17.65 40.07 -0.03
N TYR A 587 -16.57 40.81 0.13
CA TYR A 587 -16.11 41.38 1.39
C TYR A 587 -16.75 42.72 1.62
N LEU A 588 -17.51 42.84 2.72
CA LEU A 588 -18.20 44.07 3.10
C LEU A 588 -17.35 44.99 3.97
N SER A 589 -16.17 44.53 4.39
CA SER A 589 -15.19 45.32 5.16
C SER A 589 -13.77 44.81 4.88
N ASP A 590 -12.79 45.70 5.12
CA ASP A 590 -11.38 45.34 5.06
C ASP A 590 -11.03 44.25 6.10
N ARG A 591 -10.06 43.41 5.74
CA ARG A 591 -9.55 42.33 6.59
C ARG A 591 -8.23 42.78 7.23
N LYS A 592 -8.33 43.28 8.49
CA LYS A 592 -7.24 43.94 9.21
C LYS A 592 -6.34 42.98 9.98
N VAL A 593 -6.89 41.83 10.43
CA VAL A 593 -6.09 40.82 11.16
C VAL A 593 -5.20 40.08 10.17
N GLN A 594 -3.90 40.11 10.39
CA GLN A 594 -2.88 39.40 9.56
C GLN A 594 -2.03 38.49 10.43
N LEU A 595 -1.29 37.55 9.83
CA LEU A 595 -0.34 36.70 10.56
C LEU A 595 0.80 37.54 11.16
N SER A 596 1.35 38.42 10.34
CA SER A 596 2.41 39.36 10.77
C SER A 596 1.87 40.76 10.90
N SER A 597 2.33 41.48 11.91
CA SER A 597 2.03 42.92 12.11
C SER A 597 2.61 43.80 11.00
N SER A 598 3.57 43.35 10.24
CA SER A 598 4.15 44.07 9.10
C SER A 598 3.31 43.99 7.83
N THR A 599 2.33 43.05 7.77
CA THR A 599 1.46 42.90 6.61
C THR A 599 0.30 43.89 6.66
N SER A 600 0.08 44.66 5.60
CA SER A 600 -1.05 45.57 5.47
C SER A 600 -2.39 44.87 5.44
N ALA A 601 -3.44 45.59 5.83
CA ALA A 601 -4.81 45.09 5.71
C ALA A 601 -5.15 44.74 4.25
N ASN A 602 -5.90 43.67 4.03
CA ASN A 602 -6.39 43.33 2.72
C ASN A 602 -7.71 44.05 2.46
N THR A 603 -7.73 44.92 1.42
CA THR A 603 -8.82 45.83 1.09
C THR A 603 -9.64 45.43 -0.14
N GLU A 604 -9.31 44.30 -0.80
CA GLU A 604 -10.08 43.80 -1.93
C GLU A 604 -11.54 43.55 -1.56
N THR A 605 -12.45 44.02 -2.41
CA THR A 605 -13.89 43.84 -2.20
C THR A 605 -14.41 42.47 -2.62
N PHE A 606 -13.76 41.84 -3.58
CA PHE A 606 -14.15 40.52 -4.11
C PHE A 606 -12.98 39.56 -4.06
N SER A 607 -13.27 38.32 -3.82
CA SER A 607 -12.32 37.22 -4.10
C SER A 607 -12.26 36.95 -5.60
N PRO A 608 -11.28 36.15 -6.06
CA PRO A 608 -11.40 35.47 -7.32
C PRO A 608 -12.73 34.71 -7.44
N ILE A 609 -13.20 34.54 -8.65
CA ILE A 609 -14.29 33.61 -8.96
C ILE A 609 -13.68 32.22 -9.00
N TYR A 610 -14.18 31.33 -8.13
CA TYR A 610 -13.76 29.93 -8.07
C TYR A 610 -14.68 29.09 -8.91
N GLY A 611 -14.18 28.58 -10.03
CA GLY A 611 -14.86 27.63 -10.90
C GLY A 611 -14.34 26.21 -10.71
N LEU A 612 -15.23 25.24 -10.59
CA LEU A 612 -14.90 23.81 -10.54
C LEU A 612 -15.83 23.03 -11.44
N MET A 613 -15.26 22.15 -12.23
CA MET A 613 -15.99 21.20 -13.06
C MET A 613 -15.43 19.79 -12.83
N ASN A 614 -16.31 18.84 -12.56
CA ASN A 614 -15.99 17.42 -12.58
C ASN A 614 -16.94 16.72 -13.55
N TYR A 615 -16.42 15.85 -14.39
CA TYR A 615 -17.17 15.12 -15.38
C TYR A 615 -16.76 13.65 -15.44
N GLN A 616 -17.74 12.76 -15.34
CA GLN A 616 -17.58 11.31 -15.45
C GLN A 616 -17.97 10.84 -16.86
N PHE A 617 -17.00 10.66 -17.75
CA PHE A 617 -17.24 10.20 -19.12
C PHE A 617 -17.84 8.79 -19.14
N THR A 618 -17.18 7.89 -18.43
CA THR A 618 -17.58 6.50 -18.19
C THR A 618 -17.35 6.15 -16.75
N PRO A 619 -17.82 5.01 -16.21
CA PRO A 619 -17.45 4.56 -14.86
C PRO A 619 -15.95 4.52 -14.62
N ASN A 620 -15.17 4.37 -15.67
CA ASN A 620 -13.71 4.19 -15.63
C ASN A 620 -12.92 5.45 -16.03
N TRP A 621 -13.58 6.53 -16.46
CA TRP A 621 -12.89 7.75 -16.92
C TRP A 621 -13.55 8.99 -16.36
N SER A 622 -12.81 9.75 -15.57
CA SER A 622 -13.22 11.03 -15.00
C SER A 622 -12.22 12.13 -15.32
N SER A 623 -12.70 13.37 -15.41
CA SER A 623 -11.86 14.55 -15.50
C SER A 623 -12.41 15.66 -14.63
N GLY A 624 -11.49 16.46 -14.06
CA GLY A 624 -11.79 17.66 -13.30
C GLY A 624 -11.00 18.85 -13.80
N ALA A 625 -11.59 20.03 -13.67
CA ALA A 625 -10.95 21.31 -13.95
C ALA A 625 -11.34 22.31 -12.85
N GLY A 626 -10.36 23.06 -12.38
CA GLY A 626 -10.55 24.15 -11.43
C GLY A 626 -9.88 25.43 -11.95
N VAL A 627 -10.51 26.57 -11.70
CA VAL A 627 -9.97 27.88 -12.05
C VAL A 627 -10.31 28.90 -10.98
N ASP A 628 -9.31 29.71 -10.62
CA ASP A 628 -9.47 30.88 -9.78
C ASP A 628 -9.20 32.11 -10.66
N TRP A 629 -10.25 32.81 -11.04
CA TRP A 629 -10.15 33.97 -11.92
C TRP A 629 -10.48 35.24 -11.14
N ASN A 630 -9.54 36.17 -11.11
CA ASN A 630 -9.74 37.47 -10.47
C ASN A 630 -10.34 38.47 -11.49
N PRO A 631 -11.62 38.86 -11.32
CA PRO A 631 -12.27 39.77 -12.26
C PRO A 631 -11.75 41.20 -12.16
N SER A 632 -11.13 41.60 -11.04
CA SER A 632 -10.60 42.95 -10.85
C SER A 632 -9.31 43.20 -11.64
N SER A 633 -8.44 42.19 -11.69
CA SER A 633 -7.17 42.25 -12.44
C SER A 633 -7.28 41.60 -13.84
N GLY A 634 -8.32 40.79 -14.09
CA GLY A 634 -8.46 39.98 -15.30
C GLY A 634 -7.52 38.76 -15.35
N ILE A 635 -6.84 38.43 -14.25
CA ILE A 635 -5.79 37.41 -14.17
C ILE A 635 -6.37 36.11 -13.63
N VAL A 636 -5.91 34.97 -14.15
CA VAL A 636 -6.13 33.64 -13.56
C VAL A 636 -5.06 33.40 -12.50
N GLU A 637 -5.46 33.32 -11.24
CA GLU A 637 -4.56 33.14 -10.10
C GLU A 637 -4.18 31.69 -9.87
N ALA A 638 -5.09 30.76 -10.17
CA ALA A 638 -4.79 29.33 -10.08
C ALA A 638 -5.58 28.53 -11.12
N THR A 639 -4.96 27.46 -11.60
CA THR A 639 -5.58 26.46 -12.50
C THR A 639 -5.24 25.07 -12.00
N SER A 640 -6.22 24.17 -12.04
CA SER A 640 -6.00 22.75 -11.83
C SER A 640 -6.74 21.94 -12.91
N LEU A 641 -6.07 20.95 -13.46
CA LEU A 641 -6.63 19.99 -14.40
C LEU A 641 -6.23 18.59 -13.94
N ASN A 642 -7.17 17.68 -13.93
CA ASN A 642 -6.90 16.28 -13.67
C ASN A 642 -7.75 15.39 -14.58
N THR A 643 -7.18 14.29 -15.05
CA THR A 643 -7.94 13.25 -15.74
C THR A 643 -7.42 11.89 -15.31
N LYS A 644 -8.33 11.01 -14.98
CA LYS A 644 -8.03 9.64 -14.56
C LYS A 644 -8.86 8.67 -15.38
N TYR A 645 -8.16 7.74 -16.03
CA TYR A 645 -8.74 6.56 -16.67
C TYR A 645 -8.25 5.32 -15.94
N GLN A 646 -9.18 4.45 -15.51
CA GLN A 646 -8.86 3.18 -14.88
C GLN A 646 -9.83 2.10 -15.32
N LEU A 647 -9.32 1.10 -16.04
CA LEU A 647 -10.08 -0.08 -16.48
C LEU A 647 -9.22 -1.31 -16.28
N ASN A 648 -9.61 -2.19 -15.37
CA ASN A 648 -8.81 -3.32 -14.94
C ASN A 648 -7.40 -2.85 -14.53
N GLU A 649 -6.37 -3.38 -15.16
CA GLU A 649 -4.96 -3.02 -14.91
C GLU A 649 -4.48 -1.78 -15.69
N LYS A 650 -5.32 -1.18 -16.56
CA LYS A 650 -4.96 0.02 -17.33
C LYS A 650 -5.25 1.27 -16.51
N ILE A 651 -4.22 2.05 -16.25
CA ILE A 651 -4.31 3.31 -15.49
C ILE A 651 -3.61 4.40 -16.29
N ILE A 652 -4.29 5.52 -16.45
CA ILE A 652 -3.70 6.80 -16.87
C ILE A 652 -4.18 7.84 -15.87
N ASP A 653 -3.27 8.55 -15.25
CA ASP A 653 -3.56 9.67 -14.35
C ASP A 653 -2.69 10.86 -14.77
N VAL A 654 -3.34 11.97 -15.13
CA VAL A 654 -2.65 13.20 -15.54
C VAL A 654 -3.15 14.33 -14.66
N LYS A 655 -2.23 15.07 -14.07
CA LYS A 655 -2.51 16.22 -13.22
C LYS A 655 -1.67 17.42 -13.67
N TYR A 656 -2.29 18.57 -13.68
CA TYR A 656 -1.64 19.85 -13.86
C TYR A 656 -2.15 20.80 -12.79
N THR A 657 -1.26 21.49 -12.12
CA THR A 657 -1.59 22.51 -11.13
C THR A 657 -0.71 23.73 -11.35
N GLN A 658 -1.33 24.89 -11.33
CA GLN A 658 -0.67 26.20 -11.43
C GLN A 658 -1.23 27.13 -10.35
N THR A 659 -0.35 27.81 -9.66
CA THR A 659 -0.66 28.99 -8.83
C THR A 659 0.30 30.08 -9.24
N LEU A 660 -0.24 31.24 -9.60
CA LEU A 660 0.51 32.36 -10.15
C LEU A 660 1.71 32.71 -9.26
N ASP A 661 2.88 32.85 -9.85
CA ASP A 661 4.17 33.20 -9.21
C ASP A 661 4.59 32.30 -8.04
N SER A 662 3.98 31.14 -7.89
CA SER A 662 4.25 30.23 -6.78
C SER A 662 4.59 28.82 -7.25
N THR A 663 3.70 28.19 -7.98
CA THR A 663 3.88 26.78 -8.44
C THR A 663 3.31 26.57 -9.81
N GLU A 664 4.00 25.80 -10.64
CA GLU A 664 3.45 25.25 -11.87
C GLU A 664 3.98 23.82 -12.03
N GLN A 665 3.12 22.83 -11.92
CA GLN A 665 3.49 21.42 -11.85
C GLN A 665 2.68 20.56 -12.81
N GLY A 666 3.37 19.70 -13.55
CA GLY A 666 2.78 18.64 -14.36
C GLY A 666 3.13 17.27 -13.83
N GLU A 667 2.15 16.38 -13.73
CA GLU A 667 2.37 14.98 -13.36
C GLU A 667 1.57 14.07 -14.30
N MET A 668 2.23 13.02 -14.81
CA MET A 668 1.61 11.96 -15.60
C MET A 668 2.04 10.60 -15.05
N SER A 669 1.08 9.72 -14.87
CA SER A 669 1.29 8.32 -14.47
C SER A 669 0.58 7.37 -15.43
N LEU A 670 1.25 6.28 -15.79
CA LEU A 670 0.77 5.28 -16.74
C LEU A 670 1.10 3.88 -16.24
N ILE A 671 0.09 3.01 -16.19
CA ILE A 671 0.25 1.56 -16.15
C ILE A 671 -0.53 0.99 -17.32
N TRP A 672 0.15 0.25 -18.19
CA TRP A 672 -0.48 -0.22 -19.40
C TRP A 672 -0.02 -1.62 -19.79
N PRO A 673 -0.87 -2.63 -19.66
CA PRO A 673 -0.61 -3.94 -20.22
C PRO A 673 -0.50 -3.86 -21.74
N LEU A 674 0.70 -4.11 -22.27
CA LEU A 674 0.95 -4.17 -23.73
C LEU A 674 0.46 -5.49 -24.30
N THR A 675 0.66 -6.55 -23.53
CA THR A 675 0.18 -7.91 -23.78
C THR A 675 -0.26 -8.52 -22.44
N PRO A 676 -0.89 -9.70 -22.41
CA PRO A 676 -1.16 -10.38 -21.14
C PRO A 676 0.08 -10.62 -20.26
N LYS A 677 1.27 -10.67 -20.83
CA LYS A 677 2.53 -10.94 -20.12
C LYS A 677 3.40 -9.70 -19.88
N TRP A 678 3.18 -8.60 -20.62
CA TRP A 678 4.02 -7.41 -20.56
C TRP A 678 3.23 -6.20 -20.12
N THR A 679 3.67 -5.55 -19.06
CA THR A 679 3.10 -4.29 -18.56
C THR A 679 4.13 -3.19 -18.60
N LEU A 680 3.77 -2.06 -19.19
CA LEU A 680 4.53 -0.83 -19.18
C LEU A 680 4.12 0.03 -18.00
N MET A 681 5.10 0.64 -17.32
CA MET A 681 4.91 1.55 -16.20
C MET A 681 5.70 2.82 -16.46
N ALA A 682 5.06 3.97 -16.26
CA ALA A 682 5.73 5.26 -16.36
C ALA A 682 5.13 6.26 -15.38
N LYS A 683 5.97 7.11 -14.83
CA LYS A 683 5.59 8.31 -14.09
C LYS A 683 6.53 9.43 -14.48
N HIS A 684 5.99 10.63 -14.64
CA HIS A 684 6.78 11.83 -14.89
C HIS A 684 6.17 13.00 -14.13
N LYS A 685 6.96 13.65 -13.30
CA LYS A 685 6.58 14.83 -12.51
C LYS A 685 7.60 15.92 -12.71
N GLU A 686 7.18 17.08 -13.14
CA GLU A 686 8.02 18.22 -13.46
C GLU A 686 7.49 19.50 -12.80
N ASP A 687 8.38 20.28 -12.24
CA ASP A 687 8.16 21.68 -11.90
C ASP A 687 8.37 22.51 -13.18
N LEU A 688 7.28 22.94 -13.78
CA LEU A 688 7.27 23.66 -15.04
C LEU A 688 7.68 25.12 -14.85
N LEU A 689 7.49 25.69 -13.65
CA LEU A 689 7.89 27.05 -13.32
C LEU A 689 9.42 27.19 -13.31
N ASN A 690 10.10 26.23 -12.68
CA ASN A 690 11.56 26.21 -12.58
C ASN A 690 12.22 25.33 -13.66
N GLN A 691 11.45 24.71 -14.55
CA GLN A 691 11.90 23.76 -15.58
C GLN A 691 12.77 22.63 -14.99
N GLN A 692 12.35 22.10 -13.82
CA GLN A 692 13.08 21.12 -13.06
C GLN A 692 12.31 19.80 -12.97
N LEU A 693 12.94 18.71 -13.42
CA LEU A 693 12.42 17.38 -13.22
C LEU A 693 12.41 17.06 -11.71
N GLN A 694 11.26 16.63 -11.19
CA GLN A 694 11.11 16.23 -9.80
C GLN A 694 11.19 14.71 -9.62
N ASP A 695 10.51 13.94 -10.47
CA ASP A 695 10.52 12.48 -10.41
C ASP A 695 10.15 11.90 -11.79
N SER A 696 10.93 10.97 -12.29
CA SER A 696 10.64 10.25 -13.52
C SER A 696 10.96 8.78 -13.34
N ILE A 697 9.97 7.93 -13.60
CA ILE A 697 10.07 6.47 -13.55
C ILE A 697 9.68 5.92 -14.91
N PHE A 698 10.47 5.01 -15.42
CA PHE A 698 10.13 4.21 -16.58
C PHE A 698 10.46 2.75 -16.32
N GLY A 699 9.50 1.85 -16.44
CA GLY A 699 9.68 0.45 -16.12
C GLY A 699 8.85 -0.48 -16.99
N VAL A 700 9.29 -1.74 -17.02
CA VAL A 700 8.57 -2.83 -17.65
C VAL A 700 8.47 -4.00 -16.68
N GLU A 701 7.32 -4.63 -16.67
CA GLU A 701 7.04 -5.88 -15.97
C GLU A 701 6.78 -6.96 -16.99
N TYR A 702 7.41 -8.10 -16.81
CA TYR A 702 7.07 -9.35 -17.46
C TYR A 702 6.52 -10.32 -16.44
N ALA A 703 5.35 -10.89 -16.67
CA ALA A 703 4.73 -11.88 -15.80
C ALA A 703 4.25 -13.08 -16.61
N ASN A 704 4.48 -14.28 -16.09
CA ASN A 704 3.88 -15.53 -16.58
C ASN A 704 3.39 -16.37 -15.40
N CYS A 705 2.97 -17.61 -15.66
CA CYS A 705 2.38 -18.48 -14.65
C CYS A 705 3.35 -18.86 -13.51
N CYS A 706 4.64 -18.70 -13.66
CA CYS A 706 5.61 -19.17 -12.69
C CYS A 706 6.67 -18.17 -12.25
N TRP A 707 6.76 -17.01 -12.87
CA TRP A 707 7.65 -15.96 -12.41
C TRP A 707 7.21 -14.57 -12.88
N LYS A 708 7.65 -13.56 -12.17
CA LYS A 708 7.46 -12.15 -12.48
C LYS A 708 8.80 -11.43 -12.36
N GLY A 709 9.14 -10.65 -13.38
CA GLY A 709 10.34 -9.81 -13.38
C GLY A 709 9.96 -8.37 -13.65
N ARG A 710 10.53 -7.44 -12.89
CA ARG A 710 10.38 -5.99 -13.07
C ARG A 710 11.74 -5.35 -13.26
N LEU A 711 11.82 -4.45 -14.20
CA LEU A 711 12.98 -3.60 -14.42
C LEU A 711 12.52 -2.17 -14.56
N ALA A 712 13.05 -1.25 -13.75
CA ALA A 712 12.73 0.16 -13.85
C ALA A 712 13.98 1.04 -13.70
N SER A 713 13.96 2.15 -14.42
CA SER A 713 14.88 3.27 -14.22
C SER A 713 14.10 4.41 -13.55
N ARG A 714 14.70 5.05 -12.57
CA ARG A 714 14.17 6.24 -11.89
C ARG A 714 15.20 7.35 -11.89
N SER A 715 14.74 8.57 -12.09
CA SER A 715 15.51 9.80 -11.89
C SER A 715 14.67 10.72 -11.01
N TRP A 716 15.19 11.17 -9.87
CA TRP A 716 14.45 12.01 -8.94
C TRP A 716 15.33 13.10 -8.35
N LEU A 717 14.70 14.21 -8.01
CA LEU A 717 15.34 15.30 -7.30
C LEU A 717 15.40 14.95 -5.81
N VAL A 718 16.58 14.99 -5.21
CA VAL A 718 16.77 14.78 -3.77
C VAL A 718 16.42 16.09 -3.03
N ASN A 719 17.16 17.13 -3.33
CA ASN A 719 16.91 18.50 -2.89
C ASN A 719 17.66 19.48 -3.82
N ALA A 720 17.53 20.79 -3.58
CA ALA A 720 18.14 21.81 -4.44
C ALA A 720 19.70 21.80 -4.39
N GLU A 721 20.28 21.32 -3.31
CA GLU A 721 21.74 21.30 -3.09
C GLU A 721 22.39 20.03 -3.68
N GLU A 722 21.76 18.88 -3.48
CA GLU A 722 22.26 17.58 -3.95
C GLU A 722 21.93 17.29 -5.41
N GLY A 723 20.83 17.85 -5.93
CA GLY A 723 20.42 17.72 -7.32
C GLY A 723 19.71 16.39 -7.63
N MET A 724 19.92 15.89 -8.86
CA MET A 724 19.24 14.71 -9.40
C MET A 724 19.97 13.42 -9.04
N GLU A 725 19.23 12.42 -8.56
CA GLU A 725 19.70 11.06 -8.38
C GLU A 725 19.11 10.14 -9.46
N HIS A 726 19.87 9.08 -9.79
CA HIS A 726 19.49 8.08 -10.78
C HIS A 726 19.66 6.67 -10.22
N GLY A 727 18.69 5.81 -10.49
CA GLY A 727 18.74 4.41 -10.06
C GLY A 727 18.11 3.46 -11.07
N ILE A 728 18.64 2.24 -11.10
CA ILE A 728 18.07 1.10 -11.82
C ILE A 728 17.65 0.07 -10.79
N PHE A 729 16.40 -0.36 -10.87
CA PHE A 729 15.75 -1.27 -9.95
C PHE A 729 15.42 -2.57 -10.67
N PHE A 730 15.83 -3.67 -10.09
CA PHE A 730 15.49 -5.01 -10.58
C PHE A 730 14.83 -5.81 -9.47
N GLU A 731 13.68 -6.40 -9.77
CA GLU A 731 12.94 -7.28 -8.87
C GLU A 731 12.59 -8.56 -9.63
N LEU A 732 12.82 -9.71 -8.99
CA LEU A 732 12.43 -11.03 -9.47
C LEU A 732 11.56 -11.70 -8.41
N SER A 733 10.44 -12.28 -8.81
CA SER A 733 9.58 -13.10 -7.97
C SER A 733 9.33 -14.43 -8.65
N LEU A 734 9.57 -15.53 -7.95
CA LEU A 734 9.30 -16.89 -8.42
C LEU A 734 8.10 -17.44 -7.67
N LYS A 735 7.12 -18.00 -8.37
CA LYS A 735 5.93 -18.61 -7.78
C LYS A 735 6.35 -19.72 -6.81
N GLY A 736 5.70 -19.79 -5.64
CA GLY A 736 5.95 -20.81 -4.63
C GLY A 736 7.17 -20.61 -3.74
N LEU A 737 8.10 -19.73 -4.09
CA LEU A 737 9.31 -19.46 -3.30
C LEU A 737 9.25 -18.14 -2.50
N GLY A 738 8.11 -17.79 -1.97
CA GLY A 738 7.90 -16.59 -1.17
C GLY A 738 7.08 -15.54 -1.91
N ARG A 739 5.96 -15.14 -1.31
CA ARG A 739 5.15 -14.02 -1.75
C ARG A 739 5.68 -12.75 -1.09
N SER A 740 6.34 -11.88 -1.85
CA SER A 740 6.79 -10.58 -1.36
C SER A 740 5.70 -9.51 -1.36
N ASP A 741 4.58 -9.74 -2.02
CA ASP A 741 3.74 -8.66 -2.56
C ASP A 741 2.51 -8.28 -1.74
N LYS A 742 2.07 -9.03 -0.73
CA LYS A 742 0.78 -8.68 -0.06
C LYS A 742 0.85 -8.14 1.37
N GLN A 743 1.93 -8.31 2.11
CA GLN A 743 1.90 -8.01 3.56
C GLN A 743 3.10 -7.27 4.15
N LEU A 744 4.13 -6.96 3.38
CA LEU A 744 5.42 -6.48 3.92
C LEU A 744 5.73 -5.01 3.59
N THR A 745 4.72 -4.23 3.23
CA THR A 745 4.86 -2.83 2.77
C THR A 745 5.00 -1.79 3.86
N SER A 746 5.25 -2.18 5.10
CA SER A 746 5.42 -1.23 6.21
C SER A 746 6.89 -0.94 6.58
N GLY A 747 7.83 -1.39 5.79
CA GLY A 747 9.24 -0.98 5.92
C GLY A 747 9.53 0.26 5.07
N ASN A 748 10.39 1.15 5.54
CA ASN A 748 10.77 2.41 4.86
C ASN A 748 11.58 2.22 3.57
N GLN A 749 11.65 1.02 3.02
CA GLN A 749 12.27 0.81 1.72
C GLN A 749 11.35 1.25 0.60
N VAL A 750 11.85 2.12 -0.25
CA VAL A 750 11.21 2.46 -1.52
C VAL A 750 11.39 1.25 -2.46
N ARG A 751 10.53 0.26 -2.33
CA ARG A 751 10.48 -0.88 -3.25
C ARG A 751 9.78 -0.47 -4.53
N MET A 752 9.96 -1.25 -5.60
CA MET A 752 9.21 -1.06 -6.83
C MET A 752 7.70 -0.99 -6.59
N ALA A 753 7.17 -1.79 -5.65
CA ALA A 753 5.78 -1.75 -5.21
C ALA A 753 5.37 -0.40 -4.60
N ASP A 754 6.27 0.29 -3.91
CA ASP A 754 6.01 1.62 -3.33
C ASP A 754 6.04 2.71 -4.40
N PHE A 755 6.87 2.57 -5.43
CA PHE A 755 6.79 3.41 -6.63
C PHE A 755 5.45 3.24 -7.33
N MET A 756 4.98 2.00 -7.43
CA MET A 756 3.70 1.69 -8.06
C MET A 756 2.52 2.22 -7.24
N LYS A 757 2.61 2.25 -5.91
CA LYS A 757 1.62 2.91 -5.03
C LYS A 757 1.58 4.42 -5.23
N GLY A 758 2.67 5.05 -5.60
CA GLY A 758 2.72 6.47 -5.99
C GLY A 758 1.95 6.75 -7.29
N ILE A 759 1.61 5.72 -8.06
CA ILE A 759 0.69 5.80 -9.19
C ILE A 759 -0.71 5.54 -8.65
N THR A 760 -1.51 6.58 -8.51
CA THR A 760 -2.83 6.55 -7.85
C THR A 760 -3.74 5.46 -8.44
N GLY A 761 -4.11 4.46 -7.64
CA GLY A 761 -5.06 3.41 -8.01
C GLY A 761 -4.44 2.08 -8.44
N TYR A 762 -3.12 1.94 -8.40
CA TYR A 762 -2.51 0.62 -8.55
C TYR A 762 -2.74 -0.19 -7.27
N ASN A 763 -3.51 -1.26 -7.40
CA ASN A 763 -3.71 -2.25 -6.35
C ASN A 763 -3.06 -3.56 -6.79
N GLU A 764 -1.98 -3.97 -6.14
CA GLU A 764 -1.41 -5.32 -6.33
C GLU A 764 -2.35 -6.45 -5.86
N TYR A 765 -3.51 -6.08 -5.26
CA TYR A 765 -4.47 -7.02 -4.66
C TYR A 765 -5.34 -7.79 -5.66
N THR A 766 -5.22 -7.53 -6.96
CA THR A 766 -6.06 -8.17 -7.99
C THR A 766 -5.36 -9.30 -8.74
N GLN A 767 -4.27 -9.83 -8.23
CA GLN A 767 -3.58 -10.98 -8.84
C GLN A 767 -3.44 -12.16 -7.87
#